data_dc3237342a7f75683df3de59add1cad7
#
_entry.id   dc3237342a7f75683df3de59add1cad7
#
_cell.length_a   1.000
_cell.length_b   1.000
_cell.length_c   1.000
_cell.angle_alpha   90.00
_cell.angle_beta   90.00
_cell.angle_gamma   90.00
#
_symmetry.space_group_name_H-M   'P 1'
#
loop_
_entity.id
_entity.type
_entity.pdbx_description
1 polymer ?
#
loop_
_entity_poly.entity_id
_entity_poly.type
_entity_poly.pdbx_seq_one_letter_code
_entity_poly.pdbx_strand_id
1 'polypeptide(L)'
;MHPWVFQGMLRPVTIGLLLSFGLIKVVYADDAIEFNTDVLDVKERANVDLKQFAKAGYLMPGHYQLVVKVNKSELSEQNIEFLPPENDPNDSQACLTEDLVKQLGLKASVLKNIKWWHSGQCLDINSLDGLTIRPVLGSGSLYISVPQAYLEYTAENWDPPSRWDDGIPGVLFDYNMNAMSYHQETGGRSNNISGNGTTGANIGPWRLRADWQAEYQQGGDTPHQNNWDWSRYYAFRAITSLKAKLMLGENYLDSSVFDSFRFSGASLATDDQQLPPNLRGYAPEVTGVAKTNAKVTVSQQGRVLYETTVAAGPFRIQDLNSAVSGTLDVKVEEQDGSVRIWQVDSANIPYLTRPGMVRYKLSAGKPSDYDHHSQGPDFATGEFSWGIDSGWSLYGGSIIAGDYDSLAVGFGRDLLDFGAISFDVTHSRAVLPGKDTQEGNSYRVSYSKRFEDYDSEVTFAGYRFSERQYMNMSQYLDERYHDNNDDGEDKELYTITMNKQFKPLNISAYVNYSHQTYWDREATDTWNLSVSSFFDCGRFKNINVSLSAFRTQYDDVEDDGMYLGISLPWGESGTVSYNAQTNDGETTHTVGYYDRIDDNNNYRLNAGTTSNGEGTGSGYFTHDGDMASITANASITGNNENAYGLSMQGGLTATAQGAAAHRISAAGGTRMLVDTDGISDVPVRGYGGITHTNAFGKAIVGDVNSYYHNTINVDLDALPDNVDATRSVVEGTLTEGAIGYRRFGILAGEKAMAIIKLADGSTPPFGAEIRNKDGASTGIVGDSGSTWLAGIRPGENMDVSWGGGVQCEITLPSPLPASSKGLLLPCHSK
;
A
#
# COMPACT_ATOMS: atom_id res chain seq x y z
N MET A 1 7.08 -5.58 -66.56
CA MET A 1 8.25 -5.22 -67.35
C MET A 1 9.49 -5.45 -66.48
N HIS A 2 10.33 -6.28 -66.99
CA HIS A 2 11.51 -6.90 -66.48
C HIS A 2 12.72 -5.98 -66.23
N PRO A 3 13.85 -6.53 -65.82
CA PRO A 3 14.67 -6.36 -64.60
C PRO A 3 16.05 -5.78 -64.94
N TRP A 4 16.89 -5.59 -63.94
CA TRP A 4 18.34 -5.75 -64.19
C TRP A 4 19.08 -6.24 -62.93
N VAL A 5 19.71 -7.38 -63.14
CA VAL A 5 20.69 -8.12 -62.38
C VAL A 5 22.05 -7.41 -62.46
N PHE A 6 22.86 -7.43 -61.39
CA PHE A 6 24.32 -7.53 -61.52
C PHE A 6 24.91 -8.43 -60.43
N GLN A 7 25.41 -9.53 -60.93
CA GLN A 7 26.32 -10.44 -60.25
C GLN A 7 27.78 -9.92 -60.32
N GLY A 8 28.57 -10.38 -59.38
CA GLY A 8 30.02 -10.45 -59.50
C GLY A 8 30.74 -10.08 -58.23
N MET A 9 31.50 -10.81 -57.55
CA MET A 9 32.42 -11.92 -57.77
C MET A 9 33.08 -12.26 -56.41
N LEU A 10 33.08 -13.50 -56.06
CA LEU A 10 33.93 -14.09 -55.02
C LEU A 10 35.45 -13.90 -55.29
N ARG A 11 36.23 -13.74 -54.21
CA ARG A 11 37.39 -14.61 -53.95
C ARG A 11 37.90 -14.49 -52.53
N PRO A 12 38.45 -15.56 -51.96
CA PRO A 12 38.67 -15.75 -50.51
C PRO A 12 40.11 -15.40 -50.10
N VAL A 13 40.25 -14.92 -48.85
CA VAL A 13 41.54 -15.05 -48.15
C VAL A 13 41.26 -15.85 -46.89
N THR A 14 41.44 -17.13 -47.05
CA THR A 14 41.62 -18.09 -45.94
C THR A 14 43.08 -18.11 -45.53
N ILE A 15 43.31 -18.46 -44.27
CA ILE A 15 44.57 -18.92 -43.64
C ILE A 15 45.35 -17.82 -42.92
N GLY A 16 45.29 -17.88 -41.57
CA GLY A 16 46.38 -17.50 -40.70
C GLY A 16 46.02 -16.77 -39.46
N LEU A 17 45.39 -17.45 -38.48
CA LEU A 17 45.64 -17.20 -37.04
C LEU A 17 44.94 -18.26 -36.20
N LEU A 18 45.43 -19.52 -36.33
CA LEU A 18 45.32 -20.49 -35.25
C LEU A 18 46.56 -20.35 -34.38
N LEU A 19 46.37 -20.44 -33.06
CA LEU A 19 47.37 -20.48 -32.00
C LEU A 19 47.81 -19.16 -31.39
N SER A 20 46.87 -18.64 -30.51
CA SER A 20 47.32 -18.11 -29.22
C SER A 20 46.11 -18.16 -28.25
N PHE A 21 45.64 -19.33 -27.87
CA PHE A 21 44.96 -19.53 -26.60
C PHE A 21 46.01 -19.41 -25.49
N GLY A 22 46.49 -18.20 -25.25
CA GLY A 22 47.09 -17.83 -23.98
C GLY A 22 46.02 -17.93 -22.92
N LEU A 23 46.20 -18.82 -21.96
CA LEU A 23 45.54 -18.83 -20.68
C LEU A 23 45.53 -17.38 -20.13
N ILE A 24 44.42 -16.66 -20.30
CA ILE A 24 44.14 -15.50 -19.49
C ILE A 24 43.80 -16.08 -18.11
N LYS A 25 44.83 -16.21 -17.27
CA LYS A 25 44.62 -16.18 -15.84
C LYS A 25 43.94 -14.82 -15.57
N VAL A 26 42.69 -14.86 -15.20
CA VAL A 26 42.06 -13.71 -14.52
C VAL A 26 42.86 -13.57 -13.23
N VAL A 27 43.85 -12.70 -13.26
CA VAL A 27 44.48 -12.20 -12.07
C VAL A 27 43.41 -11.29 -11.47
N TYR A 28 42.76 -11.79 -10.44
CA TYR A 28 42.15 -10.87 -9.50
C TYR A 28 43.28 -10.03 -8.96
N ALA A 29 43.42 -8.81 -9.44
CA ALA A 29 44.20 -7.82 -8.79
C ALA A 29 43.55 -7.60 -7.42
N ASP A 30 44.16 -8.05 -6.39
CA ASP A 30 43.97 -7.57 -5.02
C ASP A 30 44.37 -6.09 -5.10
N ASP A 31 43.40 -5.18 -5.28
CA ASP A 31 43.63 -3.75 -5.37
C ASP A 31 44.00 -3.22 -3.95
N ALA A 32 45.14 -3.64 -3.45
CA ALA A 32 45.73 -3.00 -2.32
C ALA A 32 46.24 -1.59 -2.77
N ILE A 33 45.55 -0.56 -2.31
CA ILE A 33 45.93 0.82 -2.56
C ILE A 33 47.31 1.05 -1.89
N GLU A 34 48.36 1.20 -2.68
CA GLU A 34 49.67 1.63 -2.17
C GLU A 34 49.65 3.14 -1.87
N PHE A 35 49.62 3.48 -0.61
CA PHE A 35 49.73 4.87 -0.19
C PHE A 35 51.17 5.35 -0.32
N ASN A 36 51.39 6.45 -1.01
CA ASN A 36 52.66 7.13 -1.00
C ASN A 36 52.88 7.84 0.35
N THR A 37 53.57 7.17 1.26
CA THR A 37 53.86 7.66 2.59
C THR A 37 54.82 8.86 2.60
N ASP A 38 55.46 9.19 1.46
CA ASP A 38 56.39 10.32 1.37
C ASP A 38 55.73 11.69 1.41
N VAL A 39 54.38 11.71 1.28
CA VAL A 39 53.59 12.95 1.42
C VAL A 39 53.23 13.26 2.88
N LEU A 40 53.40 12.31 3.81
CA LEU A 40 53.14 12.51 5.23
C LEU A 40 54.36 13.05 5.98
N ASP A 41 54.15 13.96 6.93
CA ASP A 41 55.20 14.48 7.79
C ASP A 41 55.89 13.36 8.60
N VAL A 42 57.18 13.43 8.80
CA VAL A 42 58.00 12.35 9.41
C VAL A 42 57.52 11.93 10.80
N LYS A 43 56.86 12.83 11.55
CA LYS A 43 56.25 12.53 12.84
C LYS A 43 54.86 11.78 12.72
N GLU A 44 54.15 11.92 11.63
CA GLU A 44 52.86 11.30 11.39
C GLU A 44 53.02 9.90 10.80
N ARG A 45 54.11 9.62 10.05
CA ARG A 45 54.42 8.29 9.49
C ARG A 45 54.52 7.19 10.54
N ALA A 46 54.93 7.51 11.75
CA ALA A 46 55.12 6.52 12.82
C ALA A 46 53.80 6.14 13.53
N ASN A 47 52.75 6.95 13.38
CA ASN A 47 51.48 6.80 14.13
C ASN A 47 50.30 6.38 13.27
N VAL A 48 50.45 6.28 11.95
CA VAL A 48 49.35 5.88 11.04
C VAL A 48 49.69 4.55 10.39
N ASP A 49 49.04 3.50 10.80
CA ASP A 49 49.11 2.21 10.10
C ASP A 49 48.23 2.26 8.83
N LEU A 50 48.86 2.74 7.73
CA LEU A 50 48.17 2.84 6.44
C LEU A 50 47.84 1.51 5.80
N LYS A 51 48.36 0.40 6.32
CA LYS A 51 48.01 -0.95 5.83
C LYS A 51 46.53 -1.27 6.02
N GLN A 52 45.93 -0.71 7.07
CA GLN A 52 44.48 -0.89 7.34
C GLN A 52 43.62 -0.15 6.30
N PHE A 53 44.09 0.95 5.73
CA PHE A 53 43.41 1.72 4.69
C PHE A 53 43.71 1.26 3.26
N ALA A 54 44.66 0.33 3.10
CA ALA A 54 45.03 -0.21 1.80
C ALA A 54 43.91 -1.15 1.22
N LYS A 55 42.99 -1.63 2.06
CA LYS A 55 41.91 -2.50 1.69
C LYS A 55 40.62 -1.69 1.54
N ALA A 56 40.08 -1.63 0.33
CA ALA A 56 38.85 -0.89 0.07
C ALA A 56 37.69 -1.43 0.94
N GLY A 57 37.06 -0.55 1.72
CA GLY A 57 35.94 -0.92 2.60
C GLY A 57 36.33 -1.55 3.94
N TYR A 58 37.61 -1.44 4.35
CA TYR A 58 37.98 -1.88 5.70
C TYR A 58 37.37 -0.94 6.76
N LEU A 59 36.74 -1.53 7.77
CA LEU A 59 36.33 -0.86 9.00
C LEU A 59 36.98 -1.57 10.17
N MET A 60 37.49 -0.79 11.14
CA MET A 60 38.07 -1.35 12.37
C MET A 60 37.01 -2.18 13.13
N PRO A 61 37.41 -3.24 13.87
CA PRO A 61 36.51 -3.95 14.76
C PRO A 61 35.77 -2.98 15.71
N GLY A 62 34.46 -3.15 15.86
CA GLY A 62 33.62 -2.28 16.66
C GLY A 62 32.17 -2.31 16.25
N HIS A 63 31.35 -1.49 16.87
CA HIS A 63 29.91 -1.38 16.58
C HIS A 63 29.64 -0.13 15.75
N TYR A 64 28.92 -0.30 14.64
CA TYR A 64 28.59 0.78 13.72
C TYR A 64 27.09 0.80 13.44
N GLN A 65 26.50 1.97 13.54
CA GLN A 65 25.12 2.19 13.09
C GLN A 65 25.15 2.40 11.57
N LEU A 66 24.65 1.44 10.81
CA LEU A 66 24.69 1.46 9.35
C LEU A 66 23.31 1.16 8.75
N VAL A 67 22.96 1.91 7.71
CA VAL A 67 21.82 1.58 6.86
C VAL A 67 22.20 0.39 5.99
N VAL A 68 21.49 -0.72 6.14
CA VAL A 68 21.77 -1.94 5.39
C VAL A 68 21.07 -1.88 4.04
N LYS A 69 21.83 -2.03 2.96
CA LYS A 69 21.30 -2.06 1.58
C LYS A 69 21.56 -3.43 0.97
N VAL A 70 20.47 -4.13 0.67
CA VAL A 70 20.51 -5.45 0.03
C VAL A 70 20.16 -5.31 -1.44
N ASN A 71 21.14 -5.42 -2.33
CA ASN A 71 21.02 -5.12 -3.76
C ASN A 71 20.46 -3.70 -3.98
N LYS A 72 19.19 -3.60 -4.41
CA LYS A 72 18.49 -2.33 -4.64
C LYS A 72 17.53 -1.94 -3.49
N SER A 73 17.32 -2.83 -2.53
CA SER A 73 16.40 -2.60 -1.41
C SER A 73 17.17 -2.04 -0.22
N GLU A 74 16.61 -1.07 0.44
CA GLU A 74 17.13 -0.52 1.68
C GLU A 74 16.41 -1.16 2.88
N LEU A 75 17.16 -1.60 3.87
CA LEU A 75 16.66 -2.03 5.16
C LEU A 75 16.88 -0.90 6.17
N SER A 76 16.18 -0.98 7.30
CA SER A 76 16.39 -0.01 8.38
C SER A 76 17.84 0.01 8.86
N GLU A 77 18.26 1.15 9.40
CA GLU A 77 19.53 1.29 10.10
C GLU A 77 19.64 0.29 11.25
N GLN A 78 20.76 -0.40 11.33
CA GLN A 78 21.04 -1.42 12.32
C GLN A 78 22.42 -1.24 12.93
N ASN A 79 22.56 -1.70 14.16
CA ASN A 79 23.87 -1.77 14.81
C ASN A 79 24.59 -3.03 14.32
N ILE A 80 25.60 -2.83 13.47
CA ILE A 80 26.40 -3.90 12.88
C ILE A 80 27.72 -3.99 13.63
N GLU A 81 28.01 -5.16 14.17
CA GLU A 81 29.29 -5.44 14.81
C GLU A 81 30.30 -5.92 13.75
N PHE A 82 31.49 -5.35 13.76
CA PHE A 82 32.62 -5.79 12.95
C PHE A 82 33.63 -6.52 13.85
N LEU A 83 33.95 -7.75 13.47
CA LEU A 83 34.80 -8.66 14.23
C LEU A 83 35.98 -9.14 13.38
N PRO A 84 37.16 -9.39 14.01
CA PRO A 84 38.24 -10.03 13.31
C PRO A 84 37.88 -11.49 12.97
N PRO A 85 38.02 -11.93 11.72
CA PRO A 85 37.80 -13.32 11.37
C PRO A 85 38.85 -14.24 11.99
N GLU A 86 38.45 -15.49 12.29
CA GLU A 86 39.30 -16.48 13.01
C GLU A 86 40.64 -16.79 12.31
N ASN A 87 40.68 -16.65 10.98
CA ASN A 87 41.83 -16.95 10.12
C ASN A 87 42.74 -15.74 9.86
N ASP A 88 42.27 -14.51 10.14
CA ASP A 88 43.08 -13.29 9.99
C ASP A 88 42.74 -12.27 11.08
N PRO A 89 43.45 -12.24 12.19
CA PRO A 89 43.21 -11.27 13.28
C PRO A 89 43.39 -9.81 12.91
N ASN A 90 44.06 -9.52 11.77
CA ASN A 90 44.28 -8.14 11.28
C ASN A 90 43.21 -7.69 10.29
N ASP A 91 42.26 -8.53 9.93
CA ASP A 91 41.12 -8.19 9.09
C ASP A 91 39.87 -7.88 9.93
N SER A 92 38.82 -7.40 9.31
CA SER A 92 37.57 -7.07 9.95
C SER A 92 36.40 -7.43 9.04
N GLN A 93 35.45 -8.18 9.58
CA GLN A 93 34.28 -8.65 8.83
C GLN A 93 33.00 -8.29 9.56
N ALA A 94 31.98 -7.83 8.81
CA ALA A 94 30.67 -7.57 9.37
C ALA A 94 30.01 -8.86 9.88
N CYS A 95 29.54 -8.85 11.11
CA CYS A 95 28.74 -9.91 11.69
C CYS A 95 27.28 -9.75 11.25
N LEU A 96 26.84 -10.55 10.29
CA LEU A 96 25.45 -10.63 9.92
C LEU A 96 24.75 -11.62 10.85
N THR A 97 24.00 -11.09 11.80
CA THR A 97 23.25 -11.90 12.79
C THR A 97 22.11 -12.67 12.16
N GLU A 98 21.58 -13.69 12.87
CA GLU A 98 20.44 -14.48 12.37
C GLU A 98 19.23 -13.60 12.03
N ASP A 99 18.95 -12.57 12.83
CA ASP A 99 17.83 -11.66 12.58
C ASP A 99 18.04 -10.79 11.34
N LEU A 100 19.28 -10.34 11.11
CA LEU A 100 19.60 -9.64 9.87
C LEU A 100 19.54 -10.57 8.65
N VAL A 101 20.05 -11.81 8.78
CA VAL A 101 20.00 -12.80 7.69
C VAL A 101 18.56 -13.14 7.29
N LYS A 102 17.63 -13.21 8.24
CA LYS A 102 16.19 -13.38 7.93
C LYS A 102 15.67 -12.21 7.08
N GLN A 103 16.11 -10.99 7.34
CA GLN A 103 15.70 -9.79 6.59
C GLN A 103 16.35 -9.68 5.20
N LEU A 104 17.41 -10.45 4.89
CA LEU A 104 17.99 -10.46 3.55
C LEU A 104 17.04 -10.98 2.48
N GLY A 105 15.99 -11.72 2.85
CA GLY A 105 15.02 -12.29 1.91
C GLY A 105 15.56 -13.53 1.18
N LEU A 106 16.33 -14.35 1.86
CA LEU A 106 16.85 -15.61 1.29
C LEU A 106 15.77 -16.69 1.21
N LYS A 107 15.78 -17.46 0.13
CA LYS A 107 14.90 -18.63 -0.01
C LYS A 107 15.10 -19.63 1.13
N ALA A 108 14.03 -20.28 1.58
CA ALA A 108 14.07 -21.28 2.64
C ALA A 108 15.03 -22.46 2.35
N SER A 109 15.23 -22.81 1.08
CA SER A 109 16.20 -23.82 0.64
C SER A 109 17.65 -23.38 0.85
N VAL A 110 17.92 -22.09 0.70
CA VAL A 110 19.23 -21.47 0.92
C VAL A 110 19.55 -21.39 2.40
N LEU A 111 18.58 -20.91 3.21
CA LEU A 111 18.72 -20.79 4.67
C LEU A 111 19.09 -22.10 5.36
N LYS A 112 18.69 -23.26 4.80
CA LYS A 112 19.05 -24.58 5.35
C LYS A 112 20.52 -24.95 5.14
N ASN A 113 21.23 -24.31 4.22
CA ASN A 113 22.58 -24.68 3.79
C ASN A 113 23.64 -23.66 4.20
N ILE A 114 23.25 -22.52 4.79
CA ILE A 114 24.20 -21.50 5.26
C ILE A 114 24.99 -22.00 6.48
N LYS A 115 26.23 -21.51 6.59
CA LYS A 115 27.10 -21.79 7.71
C LYS A 115 27.27 -20.53 8.58
N TRP A 116 27.66 -20.77 9.82
CA TRP A 116 27.81 -19.71 10.81
C TRP A 116 29.23 -19.79 11.39
N TRP A 117 29.79 -18.62 11.70
CA TRP A 117 31.07 -18.47 12.41
C TRP A 117 30.86 -17.72 13.72
N HIS A 118 31.94 -17.41 14.44
CA HIS A 118 31.92 -16.75 15.76
C HIS A 118 30.88 -17.39 16.71
N SER A 119 31.10 -18.66 17.03
CA SER A 119 30.19 -19.45 17.92
C SER A 119 28.75 -19.53 17.41
N GLY A 120 28.50 -19.43 16.10
CA GLY A 120 27.18 -19.53 15.52
C GLY A 120 26.39 -18.23 15.47
N GLN A 121 27.00 -17.09 15.79
CA GLN A 121 26.31 -15.79 15.84
C GLN A 121 26.33 -15.01 14.52
N CYS A 122 27.34 -15.25 13.67
CA CYS A 122 27.54 -14.49 12.44
C CYS A 122 27.49 -15.39 11.22
N LEU A 123 26.88 -14.96 10.15
CA LEU A 123 26.81 -15.67 8.87
C LEU A 123 28.23 -15.78 8.28
N ASP A 124 28.63 -17.01 7.91
CA ASP A 124 29.80 -17.22 7.07
C ASP A 124 29.48 -16.85 5.62
N ILE A 125 30.01 -15.72 5.16
CA ILE A 125 29.76 -15.19 3.81
C ILE A 125 30.22 -16.15 2.72
N ASN A 126 31.26 -16.96 2.98
CA ASN A 126 31.77 -17.93 2.03
C ASN A 126 30.84 -19.14 1.86
N SER A 127 29.81 -19.28 2.70
CA SER A 127 28.78 -20.32 2.54
C SER A 127 27.79 -20.01 1.40
N LEU A 128 27.81 -18.80 0.85
CA LEU A 128 26.96 -18.32 -0.24
C LEU A 128 27.83 -17.74 -1.38
N ASP A 129 28.05 -18.51 -2.42
CA ASP A 129 28.84 -18.08 -3.58
C ASP A 129 28.31 -16.81 -4.20
N GLY A 130 29.18 -15.78 -4.34
CA GLY A 130 28.82 -14.48 -4.92
C GLY A 130 28.13 -13.51 -3.95
N LEU A 131 27.98 -13.85 -2.66
CA LEU A 131 27.62 -12.88 -1.63
C LEU A 131 28.81 -11.95 -1.40
N THR A 132 28.57 -10.64 -1.48
CA THR A 132 29.60 -9.63 -1.16
C THR A 132 29.06 -8.61 -0.18
N ILE A 133 29.93 -8.15 0.70
CA ILE A 133 29.61 -7.13 1.72
C ILE A 133 30.59 -6.00 1.57
N ARG A 134 30.06 -4.77 1.48
CA ARG A 134 30.88 -3.56 1.35
C ARG A 134 30.37 -2.45 2.25
N PRO A 135 31.02 -2.18 3.36
CA PRO A 135 30.68 -1.01 4.17
C PRO A 135 31.18 0.27 3.50
N VAL A 136 30.42 1.35 3.62
CA VAL A 136 30.76 2.69 3.15
C VAL A 136 30.45 3.68 4.27
N LEU A 137 31.44 3.99 5.09
CA LEU A 137 31.28 4.83 6.27
C LEU A 137 30.84 6.25 5.91
N GLY A 138 31.35 6.80 4.78
CA GLY A 138 30.99 8.14 4.33
C GLY A 138 29.50 8.34 4.00
N SER A 139 28.77 7.24 3.72
CA SER A 139 27.32 7.26 3.55
C SER A 139 26.57 6.56 4.67
N GLY A 140 27.25 6.13 5.75
CA GLY A 140 26.65 5.36 6.84
C GLY A 140 25.95 4.08 6.37
N SER A 141 26.44 3.42 5.32
CA SER A 141 25.73 2.32 4.67
C SER A 141 26.56 1.04 4.60
N LEU A 142 25.87 -0.10 4.77
CA LEU A 142 26.41 -1.44 4.52
C LEU A 142 25.73 -2.02 3.28
N TYR A 143 26.47 -2.14 2.19
CA TYR A 143 25.99 -2.76 0.95
C TYR A 143 26.20 -4.26 1.01
N ILE A 144 25.14 -5.02 0.86
CA ILE A 144 25.13 -6.47 0.77
C ILE A 144 24.62 -6.84 -0.62
N SER A 145 25.49 -7.39 -1.47
CA SER A 145 25.10 -7.88 -2.77
C SER A 145 24.86 -9.39 -2.69
N VAL A 146 23.63 -9.78 -2.93
CA VAL A 146 23.17 -11.19 -2.89
C VAL A 146 22.79 -11.62 -4.29
N PRO A 147 23.34 -12.75 -4.80
CA PRO A 147 22.90 -13.29 -6.07
C PRO A 147 21.38 -13.52 -6.10
N GLN A 148 20.72 -13.09 -7.16
CA GLN A 148 19.27 -13.13 -7.28
C GLN A 148 18.69 -14.56 -7.21
N ALA A 149 19.49 -15.56 -7.59
CA ALA A 149 19.13 -16.98 -7.47
C ALA A 149 18.84 -17.41 -6.03
N TYR A 150 19.42 -16.74 -5.03
CA TYR A 150 19.26 -17.04 -3.60
C TYR A 150 18.10 -16.30 -2.97
N LEU A 151 17.64 -15.21 -3.59
CA LEU A 151 16.61 -14.36 -3.03
C LEU A 151 15.20 -14.87 -3.31
N GLU A 152 14.31 -14.61 -2.36
CA GLU A 152 12.88 -14.67 -2.61
C GLU A 152 12.49 -13.61 -3.66
N TYR A 153 11.32 -13.76 -4.27
CA TYR A 153 10.83 -12.77 -5.22
C TYR A 153 10.59 -11.43 -4.52
N THR A 154 11.06 -10.35 -5.12
CA THR A 154 10.77 -8.98 -4.74
C THR A 154 10.23 -8.23 -5.95
N ALA A 155 9.29 -7.32 -5.75
CA ALA A 155 8.82 -6.38 -6.76
C ALA A 155 9.02 -4.95 -6.25
N GLU A 156 8.93 -3.98 -7.14
CA GLU A 156 8.91 -2.57 -6.75
C GLU A 156 7.78 -2.33 -5.75
N ASN A 157 8.13 -1.78 -4.58
CA ASN A 157 7.23 -1.52 -3.47
C ASN A 157 6.57 -2.75 -2.80
N TRP A 158 7.03 -3.97 -3.06
CA TRP A 158 6.56 -5.16 -2.37
C TRP A 158 7.74 -5.98 -1.84
N ASP A 159 7.72 -6.27 -0.54
CA ASP A 159 8.72 -7.06 0.14
C ASP A 159 8.25 -8.52 0.35
N PRO A 160 9.19 -9.47 0.36
CA PRO A 160 8.86 -10.87 0.64
C PRO A 160 8.41 -11.06 2.09
N PRO A 161 7.67 -12.16 2.39
CA PRO A 161 7.15 -12.44 3.73
C PRO A 161 8.19 -12.43 4.86
N SER A 162 9.45 -12.70 4.54
CA SER A 162 10.58 -12.64 5.49
C SER A 162 10.86 -11.24 6.07
N ARG A 163 10.38 -10.19 5.38
CA ARG A 163 10.53 -8.79 5.80
C ARG A 163 9.27 -8.19 6.43
N TRP A 164 8.18 -8.96 6.47
CA TRP A 164 6.94 -8.46 7.05
C TRP A 164 7.03 -8.35 8.56
N ASP A 165 6.59 -7.21 9.07
CA ASP A 165 6.59 -6.87 10.48
C ASP A 165 5.15 -6.91 11.00
N ASP A 166 4.90 -7.74 12.00
CA ASP A 166 3.61 -7.82 12.68
C ASP A 166 3.35 -6.63 13.61
N GLY A 167 4.33 -5.75 13.77
CA GLY A 167 4.24 -4.58 14.61
C GLY A 167 4.32 -4.88 16.09
N ILE A 168 3.98 -3.89 16.90
CA ILE A 168 4.03 -3.95 18.37
C ILE A 168 2.63 -4.15 18.95
N PRO A 169 2.51 -4.71 20.17
CA PRO A 169 1.25 -4.76 20.89
C PRO A 169 0.72 -3.36 21.18
N GLY A 170 -0.59 -3.19 21.03
CA GLY A 170 -1.24 -1.91 21.29
C GLY A 170 -2.75 -2.00 21.16
N VAL A 171 -3.41 -0.93 21.53
CA VAL A 171 -4.86 -0.76 21.41
C VAL A 171 -5.18 0.40 20.49
N LEU A 172 -6.32 0.32 19.82
CA LEU A 172 -6.80 1.34 18.92
C LEU A 172 -8.31 1.59 19.12
N PHE A 173 -8.70 2.82 18.87
CA PHE A 173 -10.09 3.26 18.82
C PHE A 173 -10.24 4.22 17.65
N ASP A 174 -10.87 3.76 16.59
CA ASP A 174 -11.12 4.56 15.40
C ASP A 174 -12.59 4.93 15.34
N TYR A 175 -12.87 6.17 14.91
CA TYR A 175 -14.22 6.73 14.91
C TYR A 175 -14.48 7.60 13.68
N ASN A 176 -15.74 7.58 13.26
CA ASN A 176 -16.33 8.52 12.34
C ASN A 176 -17.65 8.96 12.95
N MET A 177 -17.76 10.23 13.32
CA MET A 177 -18.89 10.82 14.01
C MET A 177 -19.53 11.89 13.14
N ASN A 178 -20.85 11.89 13.05
CA ASN A 178 -21.63 12.88 12.32
C ASN A 178 -22.72 13.43 13.21
N ALA A 179 -22.86 14.74 13.29
CA ALA A 179 -23.93 15.41 13.96
C ALA A 179 -24.64 16.33 12.97
N MET A 180 -25.95 16.20 12.87
CA MET A 180 -26.78 17.02 11.99
C MET A 180 -27.98 17.58 12.78
N SER A 181 -28.22 18.85 12.59
CA SER A 181 -29.43 19.49 13.09
C SER A 181 -30.11 20.19 11.92
N TYR A 182 -31.36 19.86 11.66
CA TYR A 182 -32.13 20.55 10.63
C TYR A 182 -33.48 21.00 11.17
N HIS A 183 -33.94 22.11 10.61
CA HIS A 183 -35.23 22.76 10.96
C HIS A 183 -36.08 22.82 9.69
N GLN A 184 -37.29 22.30 9.76
CA GLN A 184 -38.29 22.37 8.70
C GLN A 184 -39.47 23.20 9.18
N GLU A 185 -40.13 23.94 8.28
CA GLU A 185 -41.23 24.83 8.60
C GLU A 185 -42.41 24.08 9.25
N THR A 186 -42.70 22.85 8.77
CA THR A 186 -43.84 22.05 9.25
C THR A 186 -43.47 21.00 10.29
N GLY A 187 -42.22 20.55 10.34
CA GLY A 187 -41.75 19.41 11.18
C GLY A 187 -40.97 19.82 12.44
N GLY A 188 -40.71 21.11 12.62
CA GLY A 188 -39.89 21.58 13.74
C GLY A 188 -38.42 21.30 13.60
N ARG A 189 -37.69 21.11 14.71
CA ARG A 189 -36.26 20.83 14.71
C ARG A 189 -36.00 19.34 14.97
N SER A 190 -35.17 18.75 14.13
CA SER A 190 -34.67 17.38 14.31
C SER A 190 -33.15 17.40 14.47
N ASN A 191 -32.63 16.62 15.41
CA ASN A 191 -31.22 16.44 15.65
C ASN A 191 -30.90 14.95 15.50
N ASN A 192 -29.88 14.65 14.69
CA ASN A 192 -29.34 13.30 14.51
C ASN A 192 -27.84 13.34 14.81
N ILE A 193 -27.38 12.43 15.65
CA ILE A 193 -25.97 12.16 15.88
C ILE A 193 -25.77 10.69 15.58
N SER A 194 -24.91 10.40 14.62
CA SER A 194 -24.51 9.04 14.27
C SER A 194 -23.01 8.86 14.35
N GLY A 195 -22.59 7.67 14.64
CA GLY A 195 -21.17 7.33 14.67
C GLY A 195 -20.95 5.86 14.41
N ASN A 196 -19.80 5.57 13.86
CA ASN A 196 -19.34 4.20 13.66
C ASN A 196 -17.82 4.15 13.76
N GLY A 197 -17.29 2.96 14.03
CA GLY A 197 -15.85 2.80 14.12
C GLY A 197 -15.44 1.38 14.48
N THR A 198 -14.15 1.25 14.70
CA THR A 198 -13.53 -0.01 15.11
C THR A 198 -12.65 0.23 16.32
N THR A 199 -12.86 -0.55 17.37
CA THR A 199 -11.90 -0.65 18.46
C THR A 199 -11.18 -1.98 18.41
N GLY A 200 -9.98 -2.06 18.97
CA GLY A 200 -9.27 -3.31 18.92
C GLY A 200 -7.94 -3.32 19.65
N ALA A 201 -7.33 -4.49 19.62
CA ALA A 201 -6.00 -4.73 20.19
C ALA A 201 -5.16 -5.62 19.27
N ASN A 202 -3.86 -5.38 19.26
CA ASN A 202 -2.89 -6.19 18.55
C ASN A 202 -2.02 -6.95 19.56
N ILE A 203 -1.85 -8.26 19.35
CA ILE A 203 -1.01 -9.14 20.18
C ILE A 203 -0.25 -10.08 19.23
N GLY A 204 1.03 -9.81 19.01
CA GLY A 204 1.81 -10.53 17.98
C GLY A 204 1.12 -10.44 16.62
N PRO A 205 0.95 -11.52 15.86
CA PRO A 205 0.28 -11.52 14.57
C PRO A 205 -1.26 -11.38 14.62
N TRP A 206 -1.86 -11.46 15.82
CA TRP A 206 -3.30 -11.39 15.99
C TRP A 206 -3.82 -9.96 16.05
N ARG A 207 -4.93 -9.73 15.36
CA ARG A 207 -5.70 -8.48 15.34
C ARG A 207 -7.09 -8.77 15.89
N LEU A 208 -7.35 -8.30 17.12
CA LEU A 208 -8.66 -8.37 17.75
C LEU A 208 -9.42 -7.10 17.40
N ARG A 209 -10.64 -7.22 16.93
CA ARG A 209 -11.46 -6.09 16.48
C ARG A 209 -12.89 -6.22 16.98
N ALA A 210 -13.46 -5.09 17.30
CA ALA A 210 -14.89 -4.93 17.57
C ALA A 210 -15.36 -3.69 16.82
N ASP A 211 -16.26 -3.89 15.88
CA ASP A 211 -16.89 -2.79 15.15
C ASP A 211 -18.11 -2.32 15.92
N TRP A 212 -18.29 -1.01 16.00
CA TRP A 212 -19.38 -0.38 16.73
C TRP A 212 -20.12 0.64 15.85
N GLN A 213 -21.39 0.85 16.18
CA GLN A 213 -22.22 1.91 15.63
C GLN A 213 -23.08 2.53 16.72
N ALA A 214 -23.37 3.81 16.55
CA ALA A 214 -24.19 4.56 17.49
C ALA A 214 -25.13 5.49 16.72
N GLU A 215 -26.35 5.62 17.19
CA GLU A 215 -27.34 6.53 16.64
C GLU A 215 -28.14 7.17 17.76
N TYR A 216 -28.23 8.50 17.69
CA TYR A 216 -29.08 9.29 18.54
C TYR A 216 -29.91 10.21 17.67
N GLN A 217 -31.24 10.06 17.74
CA GLN A 217 -32.18 10.89 17.02
C GLN A 217 -33.20 11.49 17.94
N GLN A 218 -33.43 12.79 17.83
CA GLN A 218 -34.39 13.51 18.65
C GLN A 218 -35.09 14.64 17.85
N GLY A 219 -36.40 14.72 17.97
CA GLY A 219 -37.21 15.77 17.36
C GLY A 219 -37.77 15.37 15.99
N GLY A 220 -38.56 16.27 15.38
CA GLY A 220 -39.34 15.92 14.19
C GLY A 220 -40.49 14.96 14.52
N ASP A 221 -41.02 14.29 13.49
CA ASP A 221 -42.10 13.33 13.61
C ASP A 221 -41.61 11.90 13.89
N THR A 222 -40.28 11.71 14.05
CA THR A 222 -39.67 10.42 14.31
C THR A 222 -39.54 10.10 15.79
N PRO A 223 -39.76 8.86 16.22
CA PRO A 223 -39.58 8.45 17.62
C PRO A 223 -38.12 8.72 18.05
N HIS A 224 -37.96 9.07 19.32
CA HIS A 224 -36.64 9.21 19.91
C HIS A 224 -35.89 7.88 19.88
N GLN A 225 -34.71 7.86 19.25
CA GLN A 225 -33.82 6.72 19.20
C GLN A 225 -32.50 7.05 19.90
N ASN A 226 -32.02 6.09 20.66
CA ASN A 226 -30.71 6.15 21.31
C ASN A 226 -30.15 4.73 21.39
N ASN A 227 -29.40 4.36 20.38
CA ASN A 227 -28.85 3.03 20.22
C ASN A 227 -27.33 3.11 20.19
N TRP A 228 -26.71 2.17 20.87
CA TRP A 228 -25.30 1.87 20.75
C TRP A 228 -25.14 0.37 20.58
N ASP A 229 -24.62 -0.05 19.42
CA ASP A 229 -24.49 -1.45 19.07
C ASP A 229 -23.05 -1.81 18.71
N TRP A 230 -22.62 -2.98 19.19
CA TRP A 230 -21.43 -3.62 18.69
C TRP A 230 -21.83 -4.49 17.52
N SER A 231 -21.51 -4.02 16.31
CA SER A 231 -22.01 -4.70 15.11
C SER A 231 -21.27 -5.99 14.79
N ARG A 232 -20.03 -6.16 15.26
CA ARG A 232 -19.22 -7.35 14.95
C ARG A 232 -18.04 -7.51 15.90
N TYR A 233 -17.78 -8.76 16.35
CA TYR A 233 -16.57 -9.15 17.08
C TYR A 233 -15.78 -10.17 16.29
N TYR A 234 -14.52 -9.90 16.02
CA TYR A 234 -13.69 -10.82 15.24
C TYR A 234 -12.20 -10.68 15.58
N ALA A 235 -11.47 -11.72 15.23
CA ALA A 235 -10.01 -11.74 15.28
C ALA A 235 -9.47 -12.25 13.95
N PHE A 236 -8.39 -11.67 13.47
CA PHE A 236 -7.78 -12.17 12.25
C PHE A 236 -6.25 -12.14 12.30
N ARG A 237 -5.64 -12.93 11.43
CA ARG A 237 -4.20 -12.91 11.19
C ARG A 237 -3.86 -13.42 9.79
N ALA A 238 -2.72 -12.99 9.28
CA ALA A 238 -2.11 -13.59 8.09
C ALA A 238 -1.54 -14.99 8.39
N ILE A 239 -1.77 -15.94 7.48
CA ILE A 239 -1.12 -17.25 7.44
C ILE A 239 -0.23 -17.27 6.21
N THR A 240 0.98 -16.76 6.34
CA THR A 240 1.90 -16.52 5.23
C THR A 240 2.27 -17.78 4.45
N SER A 241 2.41 -18.92 5.12
CA SER A 241 2.68 -20.21 4.48
C SER A 241 1.61 -20.69 3.53
N LEU A 242 0.35 -20.27 3.76
CA LEU A 242 -0.81 -20.58 2.94
C LEU A 242 -1.21 -19.41 2.03
N LYS A 243 -0.53 -18.27 2.12
CA LYS A 243 -0.89 -17.01 1.44
C LYS A 243 -2.38 -16.68 1.69
N ALA A 244 -2.81 -16.82 2.93
CA ALA A 244 -4.20 -16.75 3.33
C ALA A 244 -4.38 -15.88 4.57
N LYS A 245 -5.61 -15.43 4.78
CA LYS A 245 -6.07 -14.77 5.99
C LYS A 245 -7.00 -15.70 6.75
N LEU A 246 -6.68 -15.95 8.01
CA LEU A 246 -7.56 -16.62 8.95
C LEU A 246 -8.36 -15.57 9.71
N MET A 247 -9.67 -15.72 9.75
CA MET A 247 -10.58 -14.90 10.53
C MET A 247 -11.43 -15.79 11.43
N LEU A 248 -11.62 -15.37 12.67
CA LEU A 248 -12.41 -16.05 13.70
C LEU A 248 -13.40 -15.06 14.30
N GLY A 249 -14.62 -15.50 14.57
CA GLY A 249 -15.68 -14.69 15.16
C GLY A 249 -16.79 -14.38 14.15
N GLU A 250 -17.38 -13.21 14.28
CA GLU A 250 -18.47 -12.78 13.40
C GLU A 250 -17.96 -12.23 12.08
N ASN A 251 -18.49 -12.74 11.00
CA ASN A 251 -18.09 -12.38 9.66
C ASN A 251 -19.26 -12.49 8.66
N TYR A 252 -19.03 -12.00 7.47
CA TYR A 252 -19.90 -12.23 6.32
C TYR A 252 -19.22 -13.24 5.40
N LEU A 253 -20.03 -14.12 4.77
CA LEU A 253 -19.50 -15.01 3.75
C LEU A 253 -18.96 -14.19 2.58
N ASP A 254 -17.65 -14.25 2.40
CA ASP A 254 -16.97 -13.72 1.21
C ASP A 254 -16.91 -14.83 0.16
N SER A 255 -17.79 -14.78 -0.82
CA SER A 255 -17.88 -15.75 -1.89
C SER A 255 -17.94 -15.07 -3.26
N SER A 256 -17.42 -15.75 -4.27
CA SER A 256 -17.51 -15.34 -5.66
C SER A 256 -18.68 -15.98 -6.40
N VAL A 257 -19.25 -17.04 -5.85
CA VAL A 257 -20.33 -17.84 -6.48
C VAL A 257 -21.63 -17.86 -5.69
N PHE A 258 -21.56 -17.72 -4.36
CA PHE A 258 -22.72 -17.70 -3.47
C PHE A 258 -23.02 -16.28 -2.99
N ASP A 259 -24.26 -16.02 -2.66
CA ASP A 259 -24.66 -14.77 -2.04
C ASP A 259 -24.19 -14.72 -0.58
N SER A 260 -23.85 -13.51 -0.10
CA SER A 260 -23.31 -13.30 1.24
C SER A 260 -24.37 -13.44 2.31
N PHE A 261 -24.01 -14.00 3.46
CA PHE A 261 -24.81 -14.00 4.68
C PHE A 261 -23.90 -13.87 5.90
N ARG A 262 -24.45 -13.41 7.01
CA ARG A 262 -23.71 -13.22 8.26
C ARG A 262 -23.61 -14.52 9.05
N PHE A 263 -22.46 -14.75 9.69
CA PHE A 263 -22.24 -15.94 10.52
C PHE A 263 -21.20 -15.68 11.62
N SER A 264 -21.25 -16.51 12.64
CA SER A 264 -20.21 -16.63 13.65
C SER A 264 -19.46 -17.94 13.47
N GLY A 265 -18.12 -17.88 13.32
CA GLY A 265 -17.34 -19.07 13.04
C GLY A 265 -15.91 -18.78 12.65
N ALA A 266 -15.39 -19.57 11.74
CA ALA A 266 -14.03 -19.46 11.21
C ALA A 266 -14.05 -19.35 9.68
N SER A 267 -13.17 -18.54 9.13
CA SER A 267 -12.95 -18.39 7.69
C SER A 267 -11.45 -18.38 7.39
N LEU A 268 -11.06 -19.14 6.38
CA LEU A 268 -9.69 -19.17 5.83
C LEU A 268 -9.78 -18.96 4.33
N ALA A 269 -9.29 -17.85 3.85
CA ALA A 269 -9.36 -17.49 2.44
C ALA A 269 -7.99 -17.06 1.91
N THR A 270 -7.69 -17.41 0.67
CA THR A 270 -6.52 -16.87 -0.04
C THR A 270 -6.58 -15.35 -0.03
N ASP A 271 -5.50 -14.71 0.37
CA ASP A 271 -5.37 -13.26 0.48
C ASP A 271 -4.44 -12.74 -0.61
N ASP A 272 -5.02 -12.11 -1.61
CA ASP A 272 -4.28 -11.55 -2.74
C ASP A 272 -3.32 -10.43 -2.33
N GLN A 273 -3.55 -9.76 -1.20
CA GLN A 273 -2.64 -8.74 -0.69
C GLN A 273 -1.29 -9.32 -0.27
N GLN A 274 -1.26 -10.59 0.15
CA GLN A 274 -0.04 -11.32 0.49
C GLN A 274 0.73 -11.81 -0.75
N LEU A 275 0.17 -11.66 -1.95
CA LEU A 275 0.84 -12.01 -3.20
C LEU A 275 1.61 -10.80 -3.73
N PRO A 276 2.76 -11.01 -4.39
CA PRO A 276 3.40 -9.96 -5.18
C PRO A 276 2.42 -9.34 -6.18
N PRO A 277 2.51 -8.05 -6.47
CA PRO A 277 1.56 -7.37 -7.37
C PRO A 277 1.41 -8.04 -8.74
N ASN A 278 2.50 -8.59 -9.27
CA ASN A 278 2.53 -9.32 -10.54
C ASN A 278 1.82 -10.68 -10.49
N LEU A 279 1.55 -11.24 -9.30
CA LEU A 279 0.84 -12.51 -9.13
C LEU A 279 -0.62 -12.32 -8.69
N ARG A 280 -1.07 -11.10 -8.46
CA ARG A 280 -2.46 -10.80 -8.13
C ARG A 280 -3.33 -10.87 -9.38
N GLY A 281 -4.52 -11.43 -9.25
CA GLY A 281 -5.47 -11.52 -10.35
C GLY A 281 -5.00 -12.41 -11.51
N TYR A 282 -5.65 -12.27 -12.65
CA TYR A 282 -5.27 -12.90 -13.92
C TYR A 282 -4.30 -11.98 -14.67
N ALA A 283 -3.20 -12.53 -15.15
CA ALA A 283 -2.39 -11.90 -16.18
C ALA A 283 -2.07 -12.95 -17.25
N PRO A 284 -2.01 -12.58 -18.53
CA PRO A 284 -1.68 -13.50 -19.58
C PRO A 284 -0.27 -14.04 -19.36
N GLU A 285 -0.11 -15.27 -19.72
CA GLU A 285 1.20 -15.89 -19.80
C GLU A 285 1.84 -15.53 -21.14
N VAL A 286 3.04 -14.97 -21.10
CA VAL A 286 3.82 -14.74 -22.31
C VAL A 286 4.73 -15.94 -22.55
N THR A 287 4.47 -16.67 -23.63
CA THR A 287 5.28 -17.80 -24.05
C THR A 287 5.97 -17.51 -25.38
N GLY A 288 7.15 -18.09 -25.56
CA GLY A 288 7.90 -17.94 -26.81
C GLY A 288 9.08 -18.91 -26.85
N VAL A 289 9.84 -18.83 -27.92
CA VAL A 289 11.07 -19.62 -28.10
C VAL A 289 12.20 -18.64 -28.41
N ALA A 290 13.25 -18.63 -27.60
CA ALA A 290 14.49 -17.93 -27.85
C ALA A 290 15.42 -18.83 -28.66
N LYS A 291 15.99 -18.32 -29.75
CA LYS A 291 16.96 -19.08 -30.59
C LYS A 291 18.31 -19.12 -29.93
N THR A 292 18.66 -18.08 -29.23
CA THR A 292 19.89 -17.90 -28.43
C THR A 292 19.52 -17.47 -27.01
N ASN A 293 20.50 -17.15 -26.19
CA ASN A 293 20.17 -16.40 -24.95
C ASN A 293 19.65 -15.04 -25.37
N ALA A 294 18.39 -14.73 -25.03
CA ALA A 294 17.70 -13.56 -25.52
C ALA A 294 17.21 -12.67 -24.37
N LYS A 295 17.15 -11.37 -24.64
CA LYS A 295 16.45 -10.43 -23.77
C LYS A 295 15.00 -10.35 -24.19
N VAL A 296 14.09 -10.62 -23.26
CA VAL A 296 12.63 -10.51 -23.47
C VAL A 296 12.13 -9.30 -22.71
N THR A 297 11.49 -8.39 -23.43
CA THR A 297 10.86 -7.20 -22.89
C THR A 297 9.36 -7.27 -23.15
N VAL A 298 8.56 -7.12 -22.11
CA VAL A 298 7.10 -6.98 -22.19
C VAL A 298 6.76 -5.54 -21.88
N SER A 299 6.08 -4.87 -22.79
CA SER A 299 5.72 -3.46 -22.67
C SER A 299 4.25 -3.23 -22.99
N GLN A 300 3.71 -2.10 -22.55
CA GLN A 300 2.37 -1.63 -22.89
C GLN A 300 2.44 -0.15 -23.23
N GLN A 301 2.00 0.21 -24.41
CA GLN A 301 2.01 1.60 -24.89
C GLN A 301 3.38 2.28 -24.73
N GLY A 302 4.47 1.54 -24.95
CA GLY A 302 5.84 2.02 -24.82
C GLY A 302 6.42 2.01 -23.39
N ARG A 303 5.62 1.67 -22.38
CA ARG A 303 6.08 1.48 -21.00
C ARG A 303 6.53 0.04 -20.80
N VAL A 304 7.77 -0.17 -20.36
CA VAL A 304 8.28 -1.50 -19.99
C VAL A 304 7.61 -1.94 -18.68
N LEU A 305 6.95 -3.10 -18.72
CA LEU A 305 6.29 -3.72 -17.57
C LEU A 305 7.16 -4.80 -16.94
N TYR A 306 7.89 -5.53 -17.79
CA TYR A 306 8.76 -6.61 -17.38
C TYR A 306 9.91 -6.80 -18.38
N GLU A 307 11.11 -7.02 -17.90
CA GLU A 307 12.27 -7.31 -18.71
C GLU A 307 13.10 -8.42 -18.06
N THR A 308 13.49 -9.43 -18.85
CA THR A 308 14.29 -10.54 -18.36
C THR A 308 15.17 -11.09 -19.46
N THR A 309 16.22 -11.83 -19.08
CA THR A 309 17.02 -12.62 -19.99
C THR A 309 16.65 -14.09 -19.85
N VAL A 310 16.39 -14.75 -20.98
CA VAL A 310 16.04 -16.15 -21.07
C VAL A 310 17.13 -16.94 -21.78
N ALA A 311 17.30 -18.20 -21.42
CA ALA A 311 18.20 -19.11 -22.14
C ALA A 311 17.61 -19.51 -23.50
N ALA A 312 18.48 -20.01 -24.40
CA ALA A 312 18.03 -20.60 -25.66
C ALA A 312 17.02 -21.72 -25.40
N GLY A 313 15.91 -21.72 -26.12
CA GLY A 313 14.82 -22.66 -25.97
C GLY A 313 13.46 -22.01 -25.66
N PRO A 314 12.45 -22.82 -25.32
CA PRO A 314 11.15 -22.28 -24.94
C PRO A 314 11.23 -21.54 -23.62
N PHE A 315 10.59 -20.36 -23.56
CA PHE A 315 10.47 -19.57 -22.35
C PHE A 315 9.01 -19.30 -22.00
N ARG A 316 8.77 -19.04 -20.72
CA ARG A 316 7.45 -18.76 -20.14
C ARG A 316 7.57 -17.66 -19.10
N ILE A 317 6.87 -16.55 -19.29
CA ILE A 317 6.84 -15.41 -18.36
C ILE A 317 5.45 -15.36 -17.73
N GLN A 318 5.39 -15.51 -16.42
CA GLN A 318 4.17 -15.46 -15.61
C GLN A 318 4.16 -14.28 -14.65
N ASP A 319 5.25 -13.50 -14.60
CA ASP A 319 5.52 -12.47 -13.61
C ASP A 319 4.95 -11.10 -14.00
N LEU A 320 3.85 -11.05 -14.76
CA LEU A 320 3.20 -9.81 -15.13
C LEU A 320 2.21 -9.37 -14.05
N ASN A 321 2.10 -8.04 -13.85
CA ASN A 321 1.20 -7.47 -12.86
C ASN A 321 -0.28 -7.70 -13.24
N SER A 322 -1.12 -8.05 -12.26
CA SER A 322 -2.57 -8.24 -12.43
C SER A 322 -3.34 -6.95 -12.82
N ALA A 323 -2.76 -5.78 -12.56
CA ALA A 323 -3.34 -4.51 -12.98
C ALA A 323 -3.14 -4.22 -14.47
N VAL A 324 -2.42 -5.09 -15.18
CA VAL A 324 -2.19 -4.95 -16.61
C VAL A 324 -3.39 -5.53 -17.35
N SER A 325 -4.17 -4.67 -17.96
CA SER A 325 -5.28 -5.03 -18.85
C SER A 325 -5.04 -4.42 -20.23
N GLY A 326 -5.41 -5.13 -21.30
CA GLY A 326 -5.24 -4.71 -22.69
C GLY A 326 -4.06 -5.38 -23.41
N THR A 327 -3.63 -4.83 -24.52
CA THR A 327 -2.61 -5.42 -25.40
C THR A 327 -1.21 -5.17 -24.83
N LEU A 328 -0.41 -6.22 -24.77
CA LEU A 328 1.00 -6.21 -24.39
C LEU A 328 1.88 -6.42 -25.61
N ASP A 329 2.89 -5.60 -25.77
CA ASP A 329 3.93 -5.79 -26.78
C ASP A 329 5.06 -6.63 -26.19
N VAL A 330 5.36 -7.75 -26.82
CA VAL A 330 6.47 -8.66 -26.44
C VAL A 330 7.58 -8.52 -27.45
N LYS A 331 8.76 -8.13 -26.99
CA LYS A 331 9.97 -7.99 -27.79
C LYS A 331 11.03 -8.98 -27.34
N VAL A 332 11.57 -9.75 -28.27
CA VAL A 332 12.70 -10.67 -28.04
C VAL A 332 13.89 -10.21 -28.84
N GLU A 333 14.96 -9.89 -28.16
CA GLU A 333 16.24 -9.46 -28.74
C GLU A 333 17.27 -10.60 -28.55
N GLU A 334 17.62 -11.24 -29.65
CA GLU A 334 18.57 -12.35 -29.68
C GLU A 334 20.03 -11.87 -29.63
N GLN A 335 20.96 -12.76 -29.27
CA GLN A 335 22.39 -12.40 -29.22
C GLN A 335 22.99 -12.03 -30.59
N ASP A 336 22.38 -12.50 -31.69
CA ASP A 336 22.77 -12.15 -33.05
C ASP A 336 22.24 -10.78 -33.50
N GLY A 337 21.53 -10.04 -32.60
CA GLY A 337 20.91 -8.77 -32.88
C GLY A 337 19.58 -8.85 -33.62
N SER A 338 19.07 -10.03 -33.92
CA SER A 338 17.73 -10.20 -34.48
C SER A 338 16.66 -9.87 -33.44
N VAL A 339 15.58 -9.19 -33.88
CA VAL A 339 14.49 -8.75 -33.00
C VAL A 339 13.17 -9.30 -33.52
N ARG A 340 12.37 -9.87 -32.62
CA ARG A 340 11.01 -10.31 -32.90
C ARG A 340 10.05 -9.59 -31.98
N ILE A 341 8.91 -9.14 -32.52
CA ILE A 341 7.87 -8.44 -31.76
C ILE A 341 6.53 -9.09 -32.07
N TRP A 342 5.72 -9.34 -31.05
CA TRP A 342 4.32 -9.75 -31.19
C TRP A 342 3.50 -9.19 -30.03
N GLN A 343 2.17 -9.27 -30.15
CA GLN A 343 1.25 -8.77 -29.17
C GLN A 343 0.52 -9.88 -28.43
N VAL A 344 0.26 -9.67 -27.16
CA VAL A 344 -0.53 -10.57 -26.28
C VAL A 344 -1.59 -9.72 -25.56
N ASP A 345 -2.84 -10.11 -25.68
CA ASP A 345 -3.94 -9.43 -24.99
C ASP A 345 -4.19 -9.97 -23.58
N SER A 346 -4.45 -9.06 -22.66
CA SER A 346 -4.77 -9.34 -21.26
C SER A 346 -6.21 -8.96 -20.96
N ALA A 347 -6.96 -9.87 -20.34
CA ALA A 347 -8.30 -9.63 -19.85
C ALA A 347 -8.36 -9.74 -18.32
N ASN A 348 -9.14 -8.87 -17.67
CA ASN A 348 -9.31 -8.89 -16.21
C ASN A 348 -10.77 -9.24 -15.87
N ILE A 349 -10.99 -10.51 -15.48
CA ILE A 349 -12.27 -10.94 -14.91
C ILE A 349 -12.07 -11.53 -13.52
N PRO A 350 -13.02 -11.31 -12.58
CA PRO A 350 -12.92 -11.82 -11.21
C PRO A 350 -12.72 -13.34 -11.08
N TYR A 351 -13.15 -14.12 -12.07
CA TYR A 351 -13.13 -15.59 -12.03
C TYR A 351 -11.96 -16.22 -12.77
N LEU A 352 -11.11 -15.43 -13.43
CA LEU A 352 -9.90 -15.96 -14.04
C LEU A 352 -8.79 -16.06 -13.00
N THR A 353 -8.22 -17.26 -12.90
CA THR A 353 -7.07 -17.56 -12.03
C THR A 353 -5.86 -17.88 -12.89
N ARG A 354 -4.68 -17.43 -12.49
CA ARG A 354 -3.44 -17.71 -13.22
C ARG A 354 -3.18 -19.20 -13.37
N PRO A 355 -2.65 -19.62 -14.52
CA PRO A 355 -2.29 -21.02 -14.75
C PRO A 355 -1.47 -21.62 -13.63
N GLY A 356 -1.86 -22.79 -13.15
CA GLY A 356 -1.21 -23.51 -12.07
C GLY A 356 -1.45 -22.97 -10.66
N MET A 357 -2.17 -21.84 -10.50
CA MET A 357 -2.56 -21.33 -9.19
C MET A 357 -3.95 -21.83 -8.79
N VAL A 358 -4.14 -21.99 -7.49
CA VAL A 358 -5.43 -22.28 -6.87
C VAL A 358 -5.73 -21.21 -5.83
N ARG A 359 -6.89 -20.58 -5.94
CA ARG A 359 -7.49 -19.73 -4.90
C ARG A 359 -8.54 -20.55 -4.19
N TYR A 360 -8.67 -20.36 -2.91
CA TYR A 360 -9.66 -21.07 -2.10
C TYR A 360 -10.24 -20.18 -1.01
N LYS A 361 -11.49 -20.45 -0.63
CA LYS A 361 -12.17 -19.84 0.49
C LYS A 361 -12.89 -20.95 1.24
N LEU A 362 -12.63 -21.07 2.52
CA LEU A 362 -13.21 -22.08 3.41
C LEU A 362 -13.84 -21.35 4.58
N SER A 363 -15.09 -21.64 4.89
CA SER A 363 -15.76 -21.08 6.06
C SER A 363 -16.61 -22.14 6.74
N ALA A 364 -16.70 -22.06 8.05
CA ALA A 364 -17.56 -22.93 8.85
C ALA A 364 -18.01 -22.19 10.10
N GLY A 365 -19.25 -22.43 10.51
CA GLY A 365 -19.81 -21.76 11.67
C GLY A 365 -21.32 -21.90 11.73
N LYS A 366 -21.96 -20.90 12.29
CA LYS A 366 -23.41 -20.83 12.44
C LYS A 366 -23.91 -19.47 11.96
N PRO A 367 -24.96 -19.39 11.15
CA PRO A 367 -25.55 -18.11 10.77
C PRO A 367 -25.95 -17.31 12.01
N SER A 368 -25.81 -16.00 11.94
CA SER A 368 -26.14 -15.08 13.04
C SER A 368 -26.85 -13.84 12.53
N ASP A 369 -27.72 -13.28 13.35
CA ASP A 369 -28.35 -12.00 13.10
C ASP A 369 -27.50 -10.81 13.61
N TYR A 370 -28.03 -9.60 13.48
CA TYR A 370 -27.35 -8.39 13.94
C TYR A 370 -27.33 -8.24 15.47
N ASP A 371 -28.21 -8.94 16.18
CA ASP A 371 -28.28 -8.98 17.64
C ASP A 371 -27.36 -10.04 18.25
N HIS A 372 -26.44 -10.61 17.45
CA HIS A 372 -25.49 -11.67 17.80
C HIS A 372 -26.12 -13.02 18.17
N HIS A 373 -27.42 -13.20 17.88
CA HIS A 373 -28.04 -14.48 18.08
C HIS A 373 -27.69 -15.42 16.94
N SER A 374 -27.24 -16.61 17.28
CA SER A 374 -27.02 -17.66 16.29
C SER A 374 -28.37 -18.22 15.87
N GLN A 375 -28.72 -18.10 14.61
CA GLN A 375 -29.95 -18.61 14.03
C GLN A 375 -29.65 -19.50 12.82
N GLY A 376 -30.21 -20.68 12.81
CA GLY A 376 -30.01 -21.61 11.71
C GLY A 376 -29.11 -22.80 12.05
N PRO A 377 -28.90 -23.71 11.08
CA PRO A 377 -28.03 -24.86 11.22
C PRO A 377 -26.56 -24.50 11.22
N ASP A 378 -25.72 -25.38 11.76
CA ASP A 378 -24.29 -25.31 11.51
C ASP A 378 -24.03 -25.51 10.01
N PHE A 379 -23.10 -24.75 9.46
CA PHE A 379 -22.73 -24.82 8.05
C PHE A 379 -21.25 -25.00 7.83
N ALA A 380 -20.90 -25.54 6.68
CA ALA A 380 -19.58 -25.51 6.12
C ALA A 380 -19.65 -25.15 4.63
N THR A 381 -18.72 -24.33 4.18
CA THR A 381 -18.59 -23.97 2.78
C THR A 381 -17.14 -24.05 2.34
N GLY A 382 -16.96 -24.47 1.10
CA GLY A 382 -15.68 -24.43 0.41
C GLY A 382 -15.85 -23.94 -1.01
N GLU A 383 -15.02 -23.01 -1.41
CA GLU A 383 -14.95 -22.45 -2.76
C GLU A 383 -13.51 -22.56 -3.26
N PHE A 384 -13.36 -22.84 -4.54
CA PHE A 384 -12.06 -22.85 -5.20
C PHE A 384 -12.13 -22.20 -6.58
N SER A 385 -11.00 -21.70 -7.05
CA SER A 385 -10.78 -21.29 -8.43
C SER A 385 -9.39 -21.73 -8.86
N TRP A 386 -9.34 -22.51 -9.93
CA TRP A 386 -8.10 -23.12 -10.44
C TRP A 386 -7.84 -22.69 -11.88
N GLY A 387 -6.68 -22.09 -12.11
CA GLY A 387 -6.16 -21.84 -13.46
C GLY A 387 -5.57 -23.11 -14.06
N ILE A 388 -6.23 -23.69 -15.05
CA ILE A 388 -5.84 -24.97 -15.65
C ILE A 388 -4.65 -24.78 -16.60
N ASP A 389 -4.81 -23.90 -17.57
CA ASP A 389 -3.78 -23.53 -18.54
C ASP A 389 -4.00 -22.08 -19.04
N SER A 390 -3.32 -21.70 -20.11
CA SER A 390 -3.43 -20.37 -20.71
C SER A 390 -4.87 -20.09 -21.14
N GLY A 391 -5.56 -19.30 -20.38
CA GLY A 391 -6.87 -18.75 -20.67
C GLY A 391 -8.06 -19.57 -20.16
N TRP A 392 -7.90 -20.72 -19.51
CA TRP A 392 -8.98 -21.46 -18.87
C TRP A 392 -8.90 -21.46 -17.36
N SER A 393 -10.00 -21.21 -16.69
CA SER A 393 -10.15 -21.36 -15.25
C SER A 393 -11.41 -22.18 -14.93
N LEU A 394 -11.25 -23.12 -14.01
CA LEU A 394 -12.36 -23.88 -13.41
C LEU A 394 -12.59 -23.33 -12.01
N TYR A 395 -13.83 -23.07 -11.65
CA TYR A 395 -14.18 -22.62 -10.31
C TYR A 395 -15.50 -23.24 -9.84
N GLY A 396 -15.73 -23.21 -8.56
CA GLY A 396 -16.93 -23.71 -7.96
C GLY A 396 -16.85 -23.81 -6.45
N GLY A 397 -17.90 -24.27 -5.84
CA GLY A 397 -17.98 -24.39 -4.40
C GLY A 397 -19.23 -25.11 -3.95
N SER A 398 -19.33 -25.35 -2.63
CA SER A 398 -20.52 -25.92 -2.02
C SER A 398 -20.80 -25.26 -0.66
N ILE A 399 -22.07 -25.16 -0.31
CA ILE A 399 -22.57 -24.87 1.04
C ILE A 399 -23.33 -26.09 1.52
N ILE A 400 -23.06 -26.54 2.73
CA ILE A 400 -23.79 -27.63 3.40
C ILE A 400 -24.22 -27.10 4.76
N ALA A 401 -25.51 -27.07 5.03
CA ALA A 401 -26.11 -26.44 6.20
C ALA A 401 -27.39 -27.13 6.66
N GLY A 402 -27.30 -28.38 7.09
CA GLY A 402 -28.44 -29.15 7.59
C GLY A 402 -29.51 -29.39 6.52
N ASP A 403 -30.62 -28.65 6.59
CA ASP A 403 -31.74 -28.73 5.64
C ASP A 403 -31.52 -27.86 4.36
N TYR A 404 -30.35 -27.22 4.21
CA TYR A 404 -29.97 -26.46 3.05
C TYR A 404 -28.65 -26.96 2.48
N ASP A 405 -28.61 -27.19 1.18
CA ASP A 405 -27.38 -27.46 0.46
C ASP A 405 -27.35 -26.72 -0.89
N SER A 406 -26.15 -26.28 -1.27
CA SER A 406 -25.93 -25.63 -2.55
C SER A 406 -24.61 -26.05 -3.17
N LEU A 407 -24.61 -26.22 -4.49
CA LEU A 407 -23.44 -26.59 -5.27
C LEU A 407 -23.32 -25.68 -6.48
N ALA A 408 -22.14 -25.06 -6.64
CA ALA A 408 -21.82 -24.22 -7.78
C ALA A 408 -20.65 -24.79 -8.58
N VAL A 409 -20.76 -24.73 -9.90
CA VAL A 409 -19.68 -25.08 -10.84
C VAL A 409 -19.66 -24.08 -11.98
N GLY A 410 -18.49 -23.58 -12.31
CA GLY A 410 -18.33 -22.63 -13.40
C GLY A 410 -16.97 -22.72 -14.08
N PHE A 411 -16.89 -22.15 -15.24
CA PHE A 411 -15.63 -22.00 -15.98
C PHE A 411 -15.50 -20.58 -16.53
N GLY A 412 -14.25 -20.11 -16.59
CA GLY A 412 -13.86 -18.87 -17.20
C GLY A 412 -12.94 -19.09 -18.39
N ARG A 413 -13.07 -18.27 -19.40
CA ARG A 413 -12.24 -18.31 -20.59
C ARG A 413 -11.76 -16.89 -20.95
N ASP A 414 -10.46 -16.77 -21.12
CA ASP A 414 -9.86 -15.64 -21.81
C ASP A 414 -10.01 -15.86 -23.33
N LEU A 415 -10.71 -14.95 -23.97
CA LEU A 415 -10.98 -14.96 -25.41
C LEU A 415 -9.98 -14.10 -26.19
N LEU A 416 -8.87 -13.70 -25.56
CA LEU A 416 -7.82 -12.85 -26.12
C LEU A 416 -8.42 -11.50 -26.58
N ASP A 417 -8.34 -11.22 -27.91
CA ASP A 417 -8.87 -9.99 -28.52
C ASP A 417 -10.35 -9.72 -28.24
N PHE A 418 -11.11 -10.74 -27.86
CA PHE A 418 -12.55 -10.62 -27.60
C PHE A 418 -12.89 -10.45 -26.13
N GLY A 419 -11.87 -10.29 -25.25
CA GLY A 419 -12.09 -10.12 -23.82
C GLY A 419 -12.18 -11.44 -23.09
N ALA A 420 -12.92 -11.44 -22.00
CA ALA A 420 -13.02 -12.61 -21.13
C ALA A 420 -14.46 -12.88 -20.75
N ILE A 421 -14.84 -14.14 -20.71
CA ILE A 421 -16.19 -14.60 -20.39
C ILE A 421 -16.13 -15.67 -19.30
N SER A 422 -17.13 -15.66 -18.42
CA SER A 422 -17.35 -16.75 -17.47
C SER A 422 -18.82 -17.19 -17.49
N PHE A 423 -19.02 -18.46 -17.18
CA PHE A 423 -20.34 -19.07 -17.03
C PHE A 423 -20.33 -19.97 -15.81
N ASP A 424 -21.37 -19.89 -14.99
CA ASP A 424 -21.58 -20.79 -13.86
C ASP A 424 -23.05 -21.15 -13.65
N VAL A 425 -23.23 -22.29 -12.99
CA VAL A 425 -24.54 -22.81 -12.57
C VAL A 425 -24.43 -23.11 -11.08
N THR A 426 -25.37 -22.59 -10.33
CA THR A 426 -25.55 -22.89 -8.89
C THR A 426 -26.86 -23.62 -8.70
N HIS A 427 -26.79 -24.81 -8.12
CA HIS A 427 -27.96 -25.60 -7.72
C HIS A 427 -28.16 -25.43 -6.22
N SER A 428 -29.40 -25.22 -5.78
CA SER A 428 -29.74 -25.17 -4.35
C SER A 428 -30.92 -26.07 -4.02
N ARG A 429 -30.90 -26.58 -2.80
CA ARG A 429 -31.98 -27.37 -2.21
C ARG A 429 -32.20 -26.89 -0.77
N ALA A 430 -33.45 -26.49 -0.49
CA ALA A 430 -33.88 -25.97 0.80
C ALA A 430 -35.13 -26.71 1.29
N VAL A 431 -35.05 -27.26 2.50
CA VAL A 431 -36.23 -27.94 3.12
C VAL A 431 -36.86 -26.99 4.14
N LEU A 432 -38.07 -26.56 3.85
CA LEU A 432 -38.82 -25.63 4.70
C LEU A 432 -39.94 -26.35 5.46
N PRO A 433 -40.13 -26.09 6.76
CA PRO A 433 -41.19 -26.70 7.55
C PRO A 433 -42.56 -26.31 7.01
N GLY A 434 -43.37 -27.31 6.68
CA GLY A 434 -44.75 -27.09 6.22
C GLY A 434 -44.91 -26.63 4.78
N LYS A 435 -43.82 -26.54 4.03
CA LYS A 435 -43.78 -26.24 2.60
C LYS A 435 -43.12 -27.37 1.81
N ASP A 436 -43.32 -27.37 0.49
CA ASP A 436 -42.57 -28.28 -0.39
C ASP A 436 -41.08 -27.91 -0.40
N THR A 437 -40.22 -28.91 -0.55
CA THR A 437 -38.80 -28.68 -0.73
C THR A 437 -38.56 -27.79 -1.95
N GLN A 438 -37.86 -26.68 -1.75
CA GLN A 438 -37.43 -25.78 -2.83
C GLN A 438 -36.17 -26.32 -3.43
N GLU A 439 -36.16 -26.57 -4.73
CA GLU A 439 -35.01 -27.10 -5.47
C GLU A 439 -34.94 -26.43 -6.84
N GLY A 440 -33.88 -25.71 -7.12
CA GLY A 440 -33.76 -24.93 -8.35
C GLY A 440 -32.30 -24.57 -8.70
N ASN A 441 -32.16 -23.98 -9.88
CA ASN A 441 -30.88 -23.57 -10.42
C ASN A 441 -30.84 -22.07 -10.67
N SER A 442 -29.65 -21.50 -10.52
CA SER A 442 -29.30 -20.15 -10.95
C SER A 442 -28.17 -20.23 -11.98
N TYR A 443 -28.30 -19.50 -13.06
CA TYR A 443 -27.38 -19.48 -14.19
C TYR A 443 -26.80 -18.07 -14.31
N ARG A 444 -25.48 -17.94 -14.40
CA ARG A 444 -24.81 -16.64 -14.52
C ARG A 444 -23.83 -16.64 -15.67
N VAL A 445 -23.82 -15.55 -16.43
CA VAL A 445 -22.85 -15.24 -17.47
C VAL A 445 -22.22 -13.88 -17.14
N SER A 446 -20.91 -13.78 -17.18
CA SER A 446 -20.20 -12.51 -16.99
C SER A 446 -19.20 -12.31 -18.12
N TYR A 447 -19.10 -11.09 -18.58
CA TYR A 447 -18.20 -10.70 -19.66
C TYR A 447 -17.47 -9.41 -19.30
N SER A 448 -16.20 -9.32 -19.68
CA SER A 448 -15.39 -8.12 -19.53
C SER A 448 -14.47 -7.94 -20.75
N LYS A 449 -14.39 -6.74 -21.28
CA LYS A 449 -13.51 -6.39 -22.41
C LYS A 449 -13.08 -4.92 -22.35
N ARG A 450 -11.82 -4.67 -22.61
CA ARG A 450 -11.27 -3.36 -22.90
C ARG A 450 -11.05 -3.23 -24.43
N PHE A 451 -11.63 -2.22 -25.02
CA PHE A 451 -11.51 -1.91 -26.46
C PHE A 451 -10.51 -0.77 -26.64
N GLU A 452 -9.23 -1.08 -26.76
CA GLU A 452 -8.16 -0.07 -26.85
C GLU A 452 -8.26 0.82 -28.08
N ASP A 453 -8.57 0.25 -29.23
CA ASP A 453 -8.73 1.01 -30.50
C ASP A 453 -9.81 2.09 -30.43
N TYR A 454 -10.77 1.92 -29.54
CA TYR A 454 -11.92 2.83 -29.38
C TYR A 454 -11.89 3.60 -28.06
N ASP A 455 -10.82 3.50 -27.27
CA ASP A 455 -10.74 4.08 -25.92
C ASP A 455 -12.00 3.78 -25.06
N SER A 456 -12.47 2.57 -25.16
CA SER A 456 -13.67 2.11 -24.49
C SER A 456 -13.36 0.89 -23.63
N GLU A 457 -14.00 0.82 -22.50
CA GLU A 457 -13.93 -0.33 -21.61
C GLU A 457 -15.35 -0.75 -21.21
N VAL A 458 -15.71 -1.99 -21.50
CA VAL A 458 -16.82 -2.65 -20.84
C VAL A 458 -16.25 -3.36 -19.65
N THR A 459 -16.27 -2.69 -18.51
CA THR A 459 -15.64 -3.22 -17.28
C THR A 459 -16.37 -4.47 -16.82
N PHE A 460 -17.69 -4.51 -17.03
CA PHE A 460 -18.51 -5.66 -16.66
C PHE A 460 -19.83 -5.64 -17.45
N ALA A 461 -20.22 -6.80 -17.93
CA ALA A 461 -21.57 -7.09 -18.40
C ALA A 461 -21.98 -8.46 -17.84
N GLY A 462 -23.06 -8.51 -17.10
CA GLY A 462 -23.51 -9.72 -16.41
C GLY A 462 -24.99 -10.00 -16.65
N TYR A 463 -25.28 -11.27 -16.74
CA TYR A 463 -26.65 -11.78 -16.75
C TYR A 463 -26.77 -12.93 -15.77
N ARG A 464 -27.77 -12.89 -14.90
CA ARG A 464 -28.15 -13.98 -13.99
C ARG A 464 -29.62 -14.30 -14.21
N PHE A 465 -29.92 -15.58 -14.32
CA PHE A 465 -31.31 -16.11 -14.30
C PHE A 465 -31.41 -17.13 -13.20
N SER A 466 -32.43 -17.00 -12.32
CA SER A 466 -32.72 -17.92 -11.25
C SER A 466 -34.11 -18.52 -11.48
N GLU A 467 -34.20 -19.85 -11.40
CA GLU A 467 -35.48 -20.58 -11.43
C GLU A 467 -36.34 -20.20 -10.20
N ARG A 468 -37.62 -20.29 -10.29
CA ARG A 468 -38.54 -19.86 -9.23
C ARG A 468 -38.31 -20.58 -7.90
N GLN A 469 -37.90 -21.84 -7.94
CA GLN A 469 -37.63 -22.64 -6.75
C GLN A 469 -36.17 -22.54 -6.29
N TYR A 470 -35.35 -21.77 -7.00
CA TYR A 470 -34.01 -21.48 -6.54
C TYR A 470 -34.08 -20.57 -5.32
N MET A 471 -33.36 -20.94 -4.27
CA MET A 471 -33.28 -20.18 -3.02
C MET A 471 -31.81 -20.08 -2.60
N ASN A 472 -31.32 -18.87 -2.36
CA ASN A 472 -29.98 -18.70 -1.78
C ASN A 472 -30.03 -18.91 -0.25
N MET A 473 -28.86 -18.97 0.39
CA MET A 473 -28.77 -19.24 1.85
C MET A 473 -29.42 -18.12 2.67
N SER A 474 -29.28 -16.84 2.27
CA SER A 474 -29.92 -15.73 2.99
C SER A 474 -31.44 -15.84 2.96
N GLN A 475 -32.01 -16.04 1.77
CA GLN A 475 -33.47 -16.25 1.59
C GLN A 475 -33.98 -17.45 2.39
N TYR A 476 -33.20 -18.55 2.43
CA TYR A 476 -33.56 -19.72 3.25
C TYR A 476 -33.60 -19.39 4.74
N LEU A 477 -32.65 -18.64 5.24
CA LEU A 477 -32.59 -18.22 6.65
C LEU A 477 -33.75 -17.29 7.00
N ASP A 478 -34.03 -16.31 6.14
CA ASP A 478 -35.11 -15.35 6.35
C ASP A 478 -36.49 -16.03 6.34
N GLU A 479 -36.75 -16.89 5.38
CA GLU A 479 -38.01 -17.59 5.29
C GLU A 479 -38.23 -18.61 6.42
N ARG A 480 -37.14 -19.26 6.86
CA ARG A 480 -37.27 -20.31 7.90
C ARG A 480 -37.29 -19.77 9.33
N TYR A 481 -36.57 -18.67 9.60
CA TYR A 481 -36.28 -18.24 10.96
C TYR A 481 -36.79 -16.82 11.29
N HIS A 482 -37.10 -15.98 10.30
CA HIS A 482 -37.49 -14.58 10.55
C HIS A 482 -38.95 -14.23 10.20
N ASP A 483 -39.72 -15.09 9.60
CA ASP A 483 -41.08 -14.80 9.10
C ASP A 483 -41.19 -13.55 8.19
N ASN A 484 -40.05 -13.06 7.65
CA ASN A 484 -39.98 -11.89 6.78
C ASN A 484 -39.72 -12.35 5.35
N ASN A 485 -40.71 -12.12 4.49
CA ASN A 485 -40.63 -12.38 3.07
C ASN A 485 -40.40 -11.09 2.27
N ASP A 486 -39.60 -10.17 2.83
CA ASP A 486 -39.36 -8.86 2.22
C ASP A 486 -38.37 -8.91 1.03
N ASP A 487 -37.54 -9.93 0.97
CA ASP A 487 -36.63 -10.15 -0.15
C ASP A 487 -37.35 -10.95 -1.23
N GLY A 488 -37.73 -10.27 -2.33
CA GLY A 488 -38.42 -10.92 -3.44
C GLY A 488 -37.72 -12.15 -4.02
N GLU A 489 -38.46 -13.00 -4.67
CA GLU A 489 -37.94 -14.15 -5.42
C GLU A 489 -37.21 -13.66 -6.69
N ASP A 490 -35.88 -13.65 -6.68
CA ASP A 490 -35.03 -13.19 -7.80
C ASP A 490 -35.30 -14.02 -9.06
N LYS A 491 -35.44 -13.33 -10.19
CA LYS A 491 -35.65 -13.98 -11.48
C LYS A 491 -34.53 -13.69 -12.46
N GLU A 492 -34.37 -12.46 -12.87
CA GLU A 492 -33.35 -12.05 -13.82
C GLU A 492 -32.63 -10.80 -13.34
N LEU A 493 -31.32 -10.76 -13.52
CA LEU A 493 -30.49 -9.60 -13.27
C LEU A 493 -29.63 -9.31 -14.50
N TYR A 494 -29.74 -8.13 -15.04
CA TYR A 494 -28.89 -7.60 -16.11
C TYR A 494 -28.06 -6.46 -15.53
N THR A 495 -26.74 -6.51 -15.73
CA THR A 495 -25.84 -5.42 -15.31
C THR A 495 -24.89 -5.05 -16.45
N ILE A 496 -24.70 -3.77 -16.68
CA ILE A 496 -23.73 -3.26 -17.66
C ILE A 496 -23.02 -2.06 -17.04
N THR A 497 -21.71 -2.12 -17.02
CA THR A 497 -20.87 -0.96 -16.69
C THR A 497 -19.93 -0.68 -17.84
N MET A 498 -19.98 0.52 -18.38
CA MET A 498 -19.16 0.94 -19.53
C MET A 498 -18.51 2.27 -19.24
N ASN A 499 -17.25 2.39 -19.61
CA ASN A 499 -16.48 3.63 -19.62
C ASN A 499 -15.96 3.90 -21.05
N LYS A 500 -16.14 5.12 -21.55
CA LYS A 500 -15.69 5.55 -22.87
C LYS A 500 -14.98 6.89 -22.78
N GLN A 501 -13.73 6.93 -23.26
CA GLN A 501 -13.00 8.17 -23.42
C GLN A 501 -12.92 8.59 -24.90
N PHE A 502 -13.40 9.77 -25.21
CA PHE A 502 -13.32 10.39 -26.53
C PHE A 502 -12.13 11.36 -26.54
N LYS A 503 -10.93 10.85 -26.74
CA LYS A 503 -9.66 11.64 -26.70
C LYS A 503 -9.68 12.92 -27.54
N PRO A 504 -10.19 12.91 -28.79
CA PRO A 504 -10.18 14.13 -29.62
C PRO A 504 -11.03 15.28 -29.06
N LEU A 505 -12.00 14.96 -28.21
CA LEU A 505 -12.93 15.91 -27.60
C LEU A 505 -12.67 16.13 -26.10
N ASN A 506 -11.72 15.42 -25.51
CA ASN A 506 -11.49 15.35 -24.05
C ASN A 506 -12.77 15.04 -23.28
N ILE A 507 -13.63 14.17 -23.82
CA ILE A 507 -14.87 13.74 -23.18
C ILE A 507 -14.67 12.35 -22.60
N SER A 508 -15.05 12.18 -21.33
CA SER A 508 -15.19 10.89 -20.67
C SER A 508 -16.67 10.64 -20.38
N ALA A 509 -17.16 9.46 -20.76
CA ALA A 509 -18.54 9.03 -20.53
C ALA A 509 -18.52 7.72 -19.73
N TYR A 510 -19.33 7.66 -18.68
CA TYR A 510 -19.53 6.49 -17.85
C TYR A 510 -21.02 6.15 -17.81
N VAL A 511 -21.34 4.87 -17.99
CA VAL A 511 -22.70 4.36 -17.91
C VAL A 511 -22.70 3.14 -17.02
N ASN A 512 -23.60 3.12 -16.06
CA ASN A 512 -23.94 1.94 -15.28
C ASN A 512 -25.45 1.70 -15.42
N TYR A 513 -25.83 0.45 -15.72
CA TYR A 513 -27.22 0.02 -15.83
C TYR A 513 -27.40 -1.30 -15.12
N SER A 514 -28.45 -1.40 -14.33
CA SER A 514 -28.89 -2.62 -13.66
C SER A 514 -30.40 -2.73 -13.79
N HIS A 515 -30.85 -3.89 -14.22
CA HIS A 515 -32.29 -4.25 -14.32
C HIS A 515 -32.47 -5.58 -13.63
N GLN A 516 -33.31 -5.61 -12.60
CA GLN A 516 -33.65 -6.83 -11.87
C GLN A 516 -35.12 -7.10 -11.92
N THR A 517 -35.51 -8.32 -12.31
CA THR A 517 -36.90 -8.83 -12.29
C THR A 517 -37.06 -9.86 -11.18
N TYR A 518 -38.25 -9.99 -10.71
CA TYR A 518 -38.61 -10.92 -9.64
C TYR A 518 -39.80 -11.79 -10.09
N TRP A 519 -40.02 -12.90 -9.40
CA TRP A 519 -41.16 -13.77 -9.64
C TRP A 519 -42.44 -13.27 -8.95
N ASP A 520 -42.32 -12.46 -7.91
CA ASP A 520 -43.35 -12.10 -6.94
C ASP A 520 -43.58 -10.58 -6.79
N ARG A 521 -42.80 -9.76 -7.44
CA ARG A 521 -42.92 -8.29 -7.41
C ARG A 521 -42.53 -7.62 -8.72
N GLU A 522 -42.71 -6.31 -8.80
CA GLU A 522 -42.31 -5.52 -9.96
C GLU A 522 -40.82 -5.45 -10.13
N ALA A 523 -40.35 -5.19 -11.35
CA ALA A 523 -38.93 -5.06 -11.67
C ALA A 523 -38.37 -3.77 -11.11
N THR A 524 -37.08 -3.80 -10.74
CA THR A 524 -36.31 -2.62 -10.37
C THR A 524 -35.34 -2.22 -11.49
N ASP A 525 -35.28 -0.93 -11.77
CA ASP A 525 -34.39 -0.36 -12.76
C ASP A 525 -33.51 0.70 -12.12
N THR A 526 -32.21 0.57 -12.35
CA THR A 526 -31.23 1.58 -11.93
C THR A 526 -30.29 1.90 -13.07
N TRP A 527 -30.17 3.16 -13.42
CA TRP A 527 -29.15 3.60 -14.34
C TRP A 527 -28.50 4.90 -13.89
N ASN A 528 -27.24 5.03 -14.23
CA ASN A 528 -26.44 6.22 -13.99
C ASN A 528 -25.61 6.51 -15.25
N LEU A 529 -25.70 7.76 -15.73
CA LEU A 529 -24.91 8.29 -16.80
C LEU A 529 -24.10 9.47 -16.27
N SER A 530 -22.81 9.46 -16.48
CA SER A 530 -21.95 10.61 -16.20
C SER A 530 -21.10 10.93 -17.41
N VAL A 531 -21.10 12.18 -17.83
CA VAL A 531 -20.28 12.69 -18.93
C VAL A 531 -19.50 13.90 -18.43
N SER A 532 -18.21 13.92 -18.66
CA SER A 532 -17.36 15.05 -18.30
C SER A 532 -16.42 15.43 -19.43
N SER A 533 -16.09 16.69 -19.52
CA SER A 533 -15.17 17.24 -20.52
C SER A 533 -14.33 18.35 -19.93
N PHE A 534 -13.07 18.39 -20.34
CA PHE A 534 -12.14 19.47 -20.01
C PHE A 534 -11.70 20.16 -21.30
N PHE A 535 -11.80 21.48 -21.33
CA PHE A 535 -11.40 22.26 -22.48
C PHE A 535 -10.87 23.66 -22.09
N ASP A 536 -10.14 24.25 -23.00
CA ASP A 536 -9.62 25.60 -22.88
C ASP A 536 -10.49 26.58 -23.66
N CYS A 537 -10.79 27.73 -23.08
CA CYS A 537 -11.50 28.80 -23.76
C CYS A 537 -10.83 30.17 -23.53
N GLY A 538 -10.18 30.71 -24.54
CA GLY A 538 -9.46 31.96 -24.43
C GLY A 538 -8.36 31.95 -23.36
N ARG A 539 -8.49 32.80 -22.34
CA ARG A 539 -7.54 32.87 -21.21
C ARG A 539 -7.77 31.83 -20.13
N PHE A 540 -8.93 31.19 -20.14
CA PHE A 540 -9.29 30.19 -19.13
C PHE A 540 -8.85 28.82 -19.60
N LYS A 541 -8.11 28.12 -18.73
CA LYS A 541 -7.60 26.78 -18.94
C LYS A 541 -8.32 25.78 -18.06
N ASN A 542 -8.46 24.53 -18.56
CA ASN A 542 -9.05 23.43 -17.81
C ASN A 542 -10.48 23.72 -17.31
N ILE A 543 -11.33 24.34 -18.13
CA ILE A 543 -12.75 24.44 -17.82
C ILE A 543 -13.32 23.03 -17.80
N ASN A 544 -13.97 22.64 -16.70
CA ASN A 544 -14.67 21.36 -16.62
C ASN A 544 -16.17 21.56 -16.83
N VAL A 545 -16.76 20.73 -17.64
CA VAL A 545 -18.22 20.58 -17.77
C VAL A 545 -18.55 19.14 -17.44
N SER A 546 -19.47 18.92 -16.53
CA SER A 546 -19.97 17.61 -16.15
C SER A 546 -21.48 17.55 -16.22
N LEU A 547 -22.00 16.47 -16.76
CA LEU A 547 -23.42 16.12 -16.78
C LEU A 547 -23.55 14.74 -16.15
N SER A 548 -24.42 14.62 -15.17
CA SER A 548 -24.81 13.34 -14.60
C SER A 548 -26.33 13.24 -14.60
N ALA A 549 -26.84 12.05 -14.90
CA ALA A 549 -28.26 11.75 -14.81
C ALA A 549 -28.42 10.34 -14.25
N PHE A 550 -29.41 10.18 -13.40
CA PHE A 550 -29.69 8.89 -12.78
C PHE A 550 -31.20 8.64 -12.67
N ARG A 551 -31.56 7.38 -12.59
CA ARG A 551 -32.88 6.91 -12.22
C ARG A 551 -32.73 5.65 -11.39
N THR A 552 -33.47 5.59 -10.30
CA THR A 552 -33.63 4.41 -9.46
C THR A 552 -35.12 4.17 -9.27
N GLN A 553 -35.56 2.96 -9.55
CA GLN A 553 -36.91 2.53 -9.27
C GLN A 553 -36.84 1.37 -8.29
N TYR A 554 -37.51 1.51 -7.15
CA TYR A 554 -37.54 0.53 -6.09
C TYR A 554 -38.89 0.62 -5.34
N ASP A 555 -39.61 -0.49 -5.20
CA ASP A 555 -40.89 -0.61 -4.45
C ASP A 555 -41.87 0.53 -4.77
N ASP A 556 -42.25 0.71 -6.05
CA ASP A 556 -43.15 1.76 -6.53
C ASP A 556 -42.66 3.21 -6.32
N VAL A 557 -41.44 3.40 -5.82
CA VAL A 557 -40.84 4.71 -5.70
C VAL A 557 -39.86 4.92 -6.87
N GLU A 558 -40.15 5.92 -7.68
CA GLU A 558 -39.21 6.39 -8.73
C GLU A 558 -38.45 7.61 -8.18
N ASP A 559 -37.14 7.55 -8.25
CA ASP A 559 -36.23 8.68 -7.97
C ASP A 559 -35.39 8.92 -9.20
N ASP A 560 -35.55 10.07 -9.84
CA ASP A 560 -34.77 10.47 -11.00
C ASP A 560 -34.23 11.88 -10.84
N GLY A 561 -33.04 12.08 -11.34
CA GLY A 561 -32.39 13.37 -11.26
C GLY A 561 -31.37 13.62 -12.34
N MET A 562 -31.09 14.90 -12.55
CA MET A 562 -30.07 15.37 -13.46
C MET A 562 -29.24 16.47 -12.78
N TYR A 563 -27.93 16.40 -12.99
CA TYR A 563 -26.98 17.38 -12.51
C TYR A 563 -26.12 17.89 -13.68
N LEU A 564 -26.03 19.21 -13.83
CA LEU A 564 -25.11 19.89 -14.72
C LEU A 564 -24.16 20.76 -13.89
N GLY A 565 -22.85 20.51 -14.01
CA GLY A 565 -21.82 21.31 -13.40
C GLY A 565 -20.91 21.96 -14.44
N ILE A 566 -20.60 23.22 -14.25
CA ILE A 566 -19.58 23.93 -15.02
C ILE A 566 -18.62 24.55 -14.00
N SER A 567 -17.34 24.21 -14.08
CA SER A 567 -16.33 24.75 -13.18
C SER A 567 -15.20 25.42 -13.94
N LEU A 568 -14.78 26.55 -13.42
CA LEU A 568 -13.76 27.42 -13.97
C LEU A 568 -12.67 27.68 -12.92
N PRO A 569 -11.42 27.25 -13.13
CA PRO A 569 -10.31 27.61 -12.28
C PRO A 569 -10.17 29.14 -12.18
N TRP A 570 -10.00 29.64 -10.94
CA TRP A 570 -9.94 31.07 -10.65
C TRP A 570 -8.86 31.36 -9.60
N GLY A 571 -7.90 32.22 -9.92
CA GLY A 571 -6.76 32.49 -9.06
C GLY A 571 -5.73 31.35 -9.08
N GLU A 572 -5.04 31.16 -7.97
CA GLU A 572 -3.99 30.12 -7.82
C GLU A 572 -4.56 28.76 -7.39
N SER A 573 -5.54 28.75 -6.50
CA SER A 573 -6.13 27.54 -5.90
C SER A 573 -7.67 27.51 -5.97
N GLY A 574 -8.29 28.59 -6.36
CA GLY A 574 -9.74 28.77 -6.39
C GLY A 574 -10.42 28.19 -7.62
N THR A 575 -11.70 27.91 -7.48
CA THR A 575 -12.59 27.47 -8.58
C THR A 575 -13.97 28.10 -8.41
N VAL A 576 -14.46 28.74 -9.46
CA VAL A 576 -15.85 29.19 -9.56
C VAL A 576 -16.65 28.12 -10.27
N SER A 577 -17.83 27.80 -9.78
CA SER A 577 -18.70 26.80 -10.40
C SER A 577 -20.12 27.33 -10.56
N TYR A 578 -20.78 26.85 -11.61
CA TYR A 578 -22.24 26.92 -11.77
C TYR A 578 -22.78 25.51 -11.76
N ASN A 579 -23.84 25.28 -11.00
CA ASN A 579 -24.46 23.96 -10.93
C ASN A 579 -25.99 24.13 -11.10
N ALA A 580 -26.57 23.23 -11.88
CA ALA A 580 -28.01 23.07 -11.98
C ALA A 580 -28.36 21.62 -11.63
N GLN A 581 -29.26 21.43 -10.73
CA GLN A 581 -29.70 20.11 -10.28
C GLN A 581 -31.22 20.03 -10.36
N THR A 582 -31.72 18.97 -10.99
CA THR A 582 -33.15 18.71 -11.06
C THR A 582 -33.44 17.38 -10.38
N ASN A 583 -34.34 17.37 -9.41
CA ASN A 583 -34.84 16.18 -8.74
C ASN A 583 -36.35 16.33 -8.62
N ASP A 584 -37.13 15.30 -8.88
CA ASP A 584 -38.59 15.27 -8.77
C ASP A 584 -39.31 16.48 -9.42
N GLY A 585 -38.77 16.97 -10.52
CA GLY A 585 -39.33 18.10 -11.27
C GLY A 585 -38.96 19.47 -10.70
N GLU A 586 -38.27 19.56 -9.58
CA GLU A 586 -37.74 20.81 -9.05
C GLU A 586 -36.28 21.00 -9.49
N THR A 587 -35.96 22.21 -9.99
CA THR A 587 -34.61 22.55 -10.41
C THR A 587 -34.01 23.62 -9.50
N THR A 588 -32.81 23.35 -9.00
CA THR A 588 -32.02 24.29 -8.21
C THR A 588 -30.80 24.75 -9.03
N HIS A 589 -30.61 26.05 -9.09
CA HIS A 589 -29.46 26.68 -9.75
C HIS A 589 -28.57 27.33 -8.71
N THR A 590 -27.29 26.99 -8.70
CA THR A 590 -26.32 27.57 -7.76
C THR A 590 -25.04 28.03 -8.43
N VAL A 591 -24.47 29.10 -7.91
CA VAL A 591 -23.10 29.53 -8.19
C VAL A 591 -22.27 29.26 -6.95
N GLY A 592 -21.12 28.63 -7.15
CA GLY A 592 -20.24 28.24 -6.05
C GLY A 592 -18.83 28.82 -6.21
N TYR A 593 -18.17 28.96 -5.10
CA TYR A 593 -16.75 29.24 -5.01
C TYR A 593 -16.08 28.27 -4.07
N TYR A 594 -15.04 27.61 -4.53
CA TYR A 594 -14.16 26.72 -3.76
C TYR A 594 -12.78 27.33 -3.70
N ASP A 595 -12.14 27.30 -2.53
CA ASP A 595 -10.72 27.64 -2.41
C ASP A 595 -10.03 26.87 -1.28
N ARG A 596 -8.72 26.79 -1.37
CA ARG A 596 -7.83 26.31 -0.33
C ARG A 596 -7.25 27.50 0.42
N ILE A 597 -7.39 27.51 1.76
CA ILE A 597 -6.73 28.49 2.61
C ILE A 597 -5.26 28.10 2.76
N ASP A 598 -5.01 26.83 2.98
CA ASP A 598 -3.69 26.19 3.11
C ASP A 598 -3.82 24.68 2.83
N ASP A 599 -2.75 23.92 3.05
CA ASP A 599 -2.73 22.46 2.79
C ASP A 599 -3.72 21.67 3.65
N ASN A 600 -4.12 22.21 4.79
CA ASN A 600 -4.99 21.54 5.75
C ASN A 600 -6.42 22.11 5.77
N ASN A 601 -6.67 23.26 5.13
CA ASN A 601 -7.94 23.96 5.21
C ASN A 601 -8.48 24.30 3.84
N ASN A 602 -9.72 23.91 3.59
CA ASN A 602 -10.44 24.29 2.38
C ASN A 602 -11.90 24.62 2.68
N TYR A 603 -12.51 25.40 1.80
CA TYR A 603 -13.91 25.76 1.93
C TYR A 603 -14.61 25.84 0.58
N ARG A 604 -15.94 25.69 0.64
CA ARG A 604 -16.83 25.91 -0.50
C ARG A 604 -18.06 26.70 -0.05
N LEU A 605 -18.43 27.68 -0.82
CA LEU A 605 -19.64 28.48 -0.63
C LEU A 605 -20.49 28.41 -1.87
N ASN A 606 -21.79 28.20 -1.73
CA ASN A 606 -22.74 28.20 -2.83
C ASN A 606 -23.91 29.10 -2.50
N ALA A 607 -24.44 29.76 -3.52
CA ALA A 607 -25.67 30.55 -3.41
C ALA A 607 -26.50 30.40 -4.69
N GLY A 608 -27.81 30.38 -4.58
CA GLY A 608 -28.64 30.13 -5.74
C GLY A 608 -30.13 30.26 -5.47
N THR A 609 -30.93 29.69 -6.35
CA THR A 609 -32.40 29.73 -6.27
C THR A 609 -32.98 28.43 -6.84
N THR A 610 -34.12 28.02 -6.28
CA THR A 610 -34.91 26.91 -6.82
C THR A 610 -35.85 27.41 -7.93
N SER A 611 -36.40 26.47 -8.73
CA SER A 611 -37.40 26.78 -9.74
C SER A 611 -38.69 27.39 -9.18
N ASN A 612 -38.97 27.19 -7.88
CA ASN A 612 -40.09 27.80 -7.15
C ASN A 612 -39.80 29.23 -6.67
N GLY A 613 -38.62 29.77 -6.98
CA GLY A 613 -38.19 31.10 -6.63
C GLY A 613 -37.63 31.26 -5.22
N GLU A 614 -37.37 30.17 -4.53
CA GLU A 614 -36.78 30.17 -3.19
C GLU A 614 -35.26 30.35 -3.27
N GLY A 615 -34.70 31.20 -2.44
CA GLY A 615 -33.26 31.39 -2.31
C GLY A 615 -32.63 30.20 -1.59
N THR A 616 -31.47 29.78 -2.05
CA THR A 616 -30.67 28.73 -1.36
C THR A 616 -29.24 29.18 -1.16
N GLY A 617 -28.65 28.80 -0.03
CA GLY A 617 -27.25 29.06 0.28
C GLY A 617 -26.63 27.90 1.07
N SER A 618 -25.39 27.59 0.79
CA SER A 618 -24.65 26.58 1.57
C SER A 618 -23.18 26.91 1.72
N GLY A 619 -22.63 26.48 2.84
CA GLY A 619 -21.21 26.56 3.16
C GLY A 619 -20.69 25.24 3.65
N TYR A 620 -19.45 24.94 3.30
CA TYR A 620 -18.74 23.75 3.66
C TYR A 620 -17.29 24.11 3.96
N PHE A 621 -16.77 23.63 5.10
CA PHE A 621 -15.40 23.85 5.53
C PHE A 621 -14.79 22.53 6.01
N THR A 622 -13.58 22.23 5.57
CA THR A 622 -12.82 21.06 6.02
C THR A 622 -11.50 21.48 6.62
N HIS A 623 -11.18 20.90 7.76
CA HIS A 623 -9.91 21.00 8.45
C HIS A 623 -9.30 19.60 8.63
N ASP A 624 -8.15 19.37 8.02
CA ASP A 624 -7.36 18.14 8.16
C ASP A 624 -6.26 18.36 9.21
N GLY A 625 -6.64 18.25 10.50
CA GLY A 625 -5.71 18.42 11.62
C GLY A 625 -4.86 17.19 11.89
N ASP A 626 -3.87 17.31 12.78
CA ASP A 626 -3.00 16.18 13.15
C ASP A 626 -3.77 15.07 13.88
N MET A 627 -4.81 15.41 14.63
CA MET A 627 -5.56 14.47 15.47
C MET A 627 -6.82 13.93 14.81
N ALA A 628 -7.42 14.67 13.90
CA ALA A 628 -8.67 14.31 13.23
C ALA A 628 -8.90 15.18 12.01
N SER A 629 -9.71 14.70 11.07
CA SER A 629 -10.33 15.50 10.02
C SER A 629 -11.70 15.97 10.51
N ILE A 630 -11.99 17.27 10.38
CA ILE A 630 -13.24 17.89 10.82
C ILE A 630 -13.87 18.57 9.61
N THR A 631 -15.16 18.34 9.41
CA THR A 631 -15.95 19.02 8.39
C THR A 631 -17.14 19.69 9.02
N ALA A 632 -17.31 20.97 8.78
CA ALA A 632 -18.49 21.74 9.18
C ALA A 632 -19.26 22.19 7.94
N ASN A 633 -20.58 22.04 7.96
CA ASN A 633 -21.42 22.51 6.88
C ASN A 633 -22.69 23.20 7.41
N ALA A 634 -23.21 24.10 6.60
CA ALA A 634 -24.47 24.77 6.86
C ALA A 634 -25.21 25.02 5.55
N SER A 635 -26.54 24.90 5.57
CA SER A 635 -27.38 25.23 4.43
C SER A 635 -28.64 25.89 4.85
N ILE A 636 -29.17 26.74 3.99
CA ILE A 636 -30.47 27.41 4.13
C ILE A 636 -31.22 27.31 2.80
N THR A 637 -32.51 27.07 2.86
CA THR A 637 -33.38 27.07 1.67
C THR A 637 -34.69 27.77 2.03
N GLY A 638 -35.10 28.74 1.23
CA GLY A 638 -36.40 29.39 1.23
C GLY A 638 -36.92 29.82 2.63
N ASN A 639 -38.06 29.31 2.98
CA ASN A 639 -38.90 29.70 4.14
C ASN A 639 -38.38 29.18 5.47
N ASN A 640 -37.18 29.55 5.91
CA ASN A 640 -36.56 29.15 7.18
C ASN A 640 -36.14 27.69 7.32
N GLU A 641 -36.05 26.94 6.24
CA GLU A 641 -35.43 25.65 6.31
C GLU A 641 -33.89 25.82 6.42
N ASN A 642 -33.32 25.27 7.48
CA ASN A 642 -31.88 25.33 7.69
C ASN A 642 -31.35 24.02 8.26
N ALA A 643 -30.14 23.68 7.84
CA ALA A 643 -29.40 22.51 8.31
C ALA A 643 -27.98 22.90 8.70
N TYR A 644 -27.50 22.30 9.77
CA TYR A 644 -26.13 22.42 10.26
C TYR A 644 -25.57 21.04 10.47
N GLY A 645 -24.36 20.82 9.97
CA GLY A 645 -23.68 19.53 10.10
C GLY A 645 -22.27 19.70 10.62
N LEU A 646 -21.85 18.76 11.43
CA LEU A 646 -20.47 18.60 11.90
C LEU A 646 -20.08 17.14 11.79
N SER A 647 -19.00 16.86 11.06
CA SER A 647 -18.42 15.53 10.96
C SER A 647 -17.00 15.54 11.52
N MET A 648 -16.61 14.48 12.20
CA MET A 648 -15.28 14.29 12.75
C MET A 648 -14.83 12.85 12.56
N GLN A 649 -13.67 12.67 11.95
CA GLN A 649 -13.08 11.36 11.68
C GLN A 649 -11.65 11.32 12.22
N GLY A 650 -11.33 10.28 12.98
CA GLY A 650 -10.01 10.14 13.57
C GLY A 650 -9.83 8.82 14.29
N GLY A 651 -8.67 8.68 14.92
CA GLY A 651 -8.32 7.51 15.71
C GLY A 651 -7.44 7.86 16.89
N LEU A 652 -7.47 6.96 17.87
CA LEU A 652 -6.56 6.94 19.01
C LEU A 652 -5.80 5.63 18.98
N THR A 653 -4.49 5.69 19.06
CA THR A 653 -3.65 4.48 19.14
C THR A 653 -2.73 4.62 20.33
N ALA A 654 -2.67 3.56 21.16
CA ALA A 654 -1.82 3.53 22.35
C ALA A 654 -1.06 2.20 22.42
N THR A 655 0.22 2.31 22.75
CA THR A 655 1.18 1.20 22.89
C THR A 655 2.05 1.44 24.11
N ALA A 656 2.87 0.48 24.49
CA ALA A 656 3.88 0.68 25.54
C ALA A 656 4.95 1.72 25.16
N GLN A 657 5.11 2.03 23.87
CA GLN A 657 6.08 3.00 23.33
C GLN A 657 5.52 4.42 23.25
N GLY A 658 4.21 4.60 23.43
CA GLY A 658 3.54 5.88 23.41
C GLY A 658 2.16 5.82 22.79
N ALA A 659 1.49 6.98 22.79
CA ALA A 659 0.15 7.13 22.26
C ALA A 659 0.01 8.43 21.48
N ALA A 660 -0.87 8.43 20.47
CA ALA A 660 -1.28 9.63 19.75
C ALA A 660 -2.70 9.49 19.20
N ALA A 661 -3.38 10.65 19.12
CA ALA A 661 -4.55 10.81 18.28
C ALA A 661 -4.09 11.11 16.86
N HIS A 662 -4.85 10.69 15.85
CA HIS A 662 -4.43 10.81 14.45
C HIS A 662 -5.61 10.77 13.50
N ARG A 663 -5.39 11.25 12.28
CA ARG A 663 -6.34 11.05 11.17
C ARG A 663 -6.34 9.59 10.73
N ILE A 664 -7.47 9.16 10.17
CA ILE A 664 -7.64 7.87 9.50
C ILE A 664 -8.47 8.05 8.23
N SER A 665 -8.28 7.19 7.24
CA SER A 665 -9.22 7.01 6.13
C SER A 665 -10.02 5.71 6.27
N ALA A 666 -9.45 4.68 6.89
CA ALA A 666 -10.09 3.38 7.11
C ALA A 666 -9.95 2.95 8.58
N ALA A 667 -11.08 2.60 9.21
CA ALA A 667 -11.09 2.09 10.58
C ALA A 667 -10.42 0.72 10.67
N GLY A 668 -9.66 0.48 11.74
CA GLY A 668 -8.94 -0.77 11.98
C GLY A 668 -7.71 -0.99 11.08
N GLY A 669 -7.37 -0.02 10.22
CA GLY A 669 -6.29 -0.11 9.24
C GLY A 669 -4.89 -0.19 9.83
N THR A 670 -3.93 -0.50 8.96
CA THR A 670 -2.49 -0.56 9.29
C THR A 670 -1.94 0.84 9.54
N ARG A 671 -1.11 1.00 10.54
CA ARG A 671 -0.56 2.30 10.98
C ARG A 671 0.83 2.17 11.54
N MET A 672 1.56 3.28 11.59
CA MET A 672 2.91 3.32 12.12
C MET A 672 3.02 4.41 13.21
N LEU A 673 3.39 4.00 14.41
CA LEU A 673 3.82 4.90 15.47
C LEU A 673 5.25 5.34 15.20
N VAL A 674 5.45 6.63 15.06
CA VAL A 674 6.78 7.22 14.93
C VAL A 674 7.16 7.98 16.19
N ASP A 675 8.46 7.93 16.51
CA ASP A 675 9.03 8.47 17.75
C ASP A 675 10.17 9.43 17.37
N THR A 676 10.13 10.63 17.89
CA THR A 676 11.14 11.69 17.69
C THR A 676 11.92 12.00 18.97
N ASP A 677 12.12 10.98 19.82
CA ASP A 677 12.89 11.11 21.07
C ASP A 677 12.37 12.18 22.04
N GLY A 678 11.03 12.35 22.08
CA GLY A 678 10.38 13.32 22.93
C GLY A 678 10.32 14.74 22.37
N ILE A 679 10.79 14.96 21.15
CA ILE A 679 10.71 16.25 20.48
C ILE A 679 9.33 16.44 19.86
N SER A 680 8.60 17.45 20.32
CA SER A 680 7.27 17.80 19.80
C SER A 680 7.34 18.63 18.54
N ASP A 681 6.21 18.68 17.81
CA ASP A 681 6.01 19.55 16.66
C ASP A 681 6.97 19.26 15.47
N VAL A 682 7.45 18.01 15.39
CA VAL A 682 8.26 17.56 14.26
C VAL A 682 7.34 17.15 13.13
N PRO A 683 7.46 17.76 11.93
CA PRO A 683 6.63 17.43 10.78
C PRO A 683 7.06 16.08 10.19
N VAL A 684 6.13 15.14 10.17
CA VAL A 684 6.31 13.80 9.64
C VAL A 684 5.44 13.62 8.41
N ARG A 685 6.03 13.24 7.30
CA ARG A 685 5.34 13.00 6.04
C ARG A 685 5.23 11.49 5.78
N GLY A 686 4.00 11.04 5.61
CA GLY A 686 3.67 9.67 5.19
C GLY A 686 2.64 9.69 4.07
N TYR A 687 1.90 8.62 3.93
CA TYR A 687 0.71 8.59 3.07
C TYR A 687 -0.37 9.49 3.71
N GLY A 688 -1.07 10.30 2.94
CA GLY A 688 -2.16 11.16 3.44
C GLY A 688 -1.75 12.54 4.00
N GLY A 689 -0.50 12.97 3.80
CA GLY A 689 -0.07 14.32 4.14
C GLY A 689 0.86 14.41 5.36
N ILE A 690 1.14 15.63 5.81
CA ILE A 690 2.00 15.91 6.95
C ILE A 690 1.18 15.78 8.24
N THR A 691 1.76 15.19 9.26
CA THR A 691 1.28 15.20 10.64
C THR A 691 2.44 15.60 11.57
N HIS A 692 2.14 16.26 12.69
CA HIS A 692 3.16 16.71 13.64
C HIS A 692 3.19 15.81 14.87
N THR A 693 4.37 15.65 15.45
CA THR A 693 4.49 14.92 16.71
C THR A 693 3.88 15.68 17.87
N ASN A 694 3.21 14.95 18.75
CA ASN A 694 2.56 15.52 19.94
C ASN A 694 3.58 15.97 21.01
N ALA A 695 3.09 16.45 22.16
CA ALA A 695 3.92 16.93 23.25
C ALA A 695 4.92 15.88 23.83
N PHE A 696 4.76 14.60 23.47
CA PHE A 696 5.64 13.50 23.88
C PHE A 696 6.56 13.02 22.75
N GLY A 697 6.60 13.75 21.63
CA GLY A 697 7.38 13.36 20.45
C GLY A 697 6.83 12.13 19.74
N LYS A 698 5.51 11.92 19.75
CA LYS A 698 4.86 10.77 19.12
C LYS A 698 3.88 11.22 18.06
N ALA A 699 3.85 10.54 16.92
CA ALA A 699 2.80 10.69 15.92
C ALA A 699 2.42 9.31 15.37
N ILE A 700 1.19 9.19 14.89
CA ILE A 700 0.72 8.03 14.14
C ILE A 700 0.54 8.44 12.69
N VAL A 701 1.22 7.74 11.81
CA VAL A 701 0.94 7.76 10.38
C VAL A 701 -0.07 6.68 10.09
N GLY A 702 -1.29 7.08 9.77
CA GLY A 702 -2.37 6.20 9.35
C GLY A 702 -2.22 5.78 7.88
N ASP A 703 -3.12 4.91 7.42
CA ASP A 703 -3.27 4.53 6.01
C ASP A 703 -2.00 3.95 5.36
N VAL A 704 -1.20 3.27 6.16
CA VAL A 704 -0.02 2.53 5.71
C VAL A 704 -0.46 1.32 4.89
N ASN A 705 0.10 1.16 3.69
CA ASN A 705 -0.23 0.04 2.83
C ASN A 705 0.29 -1.28 3.40
N SER A 706 -0.62 -2.22 3.66
CA SER A 706 -0.27 -3.55 4.16
C SER A 706 0.52 -4.34 3.12
N TYR A 707 1.57 -5.05 3.55
CA TYR A 707 2.44 -5.89 2.71
C TYR A 707 3.25 -5.15 1.65
N TYR A 708 3.20 -3.81 1.63
CA TYR A 708 4.02 -2.97 0.78
C TYR A 708 5.13 -2.29 1.56
N HIS A 709 6.20 -1.99 0.87
CA HIS A 709 7.27 -1.17 1.38
C HIS A 709 6.76 0.26 1.59
N ASN A 710 6.81 0.73 2.82
CA ASN A 710 6.36 2.07 3.18
C ASN A 710 7.53 2.88 3.69
N THR A 711 7.65 4.11 3.19
CA THR A 711 8.67 5.07 3.61
C THR A 711 7.98 6.25 4.29
N ILE A 712 8.46 6.59 5.48
CA ILE A 712 8.01 7.75 6.26
C ILE A 712 9.22 8.63 6.51
N ASN A 713 9.10 9.91 6.26
CA ASN A 713 10.19 10.87 6.40
C ASN A 713 9.81 12.10 7.23
N VAL A 714 10.79 12.66 7.88
CA VAL A 714 10.70 13.98 8.50
C VAL A 714 10.92 15.03 7.42
N ASP A 715 10.09 16.06 7.40
CA ASP A 715 10.27 17.22 6.52
C ASP A 715 11.37 18.11 7.07
N LEU A 716 12.57 17.97 6.50
CA LEU A 716 13.76 18.67 6.97
C LEU A 716 13.67 20.19 6.77
N ASP A 717 12.96 20.63 5.73
CA ASP A 717 12.81 22.06 5.39
C ASP A 717 11.86 22.79 6.36
N ALA A 718 10.99 22.04 7.02
CA ALA A 718 10.04 22.55 8.00
C ALA A 718 10.50 22.38 9.45
N LEU A 719 11.71 21.84 9.68
CA LEU A 719 12.24 21.71 11.05
C LEU A 719 12.63 23.10 11.62
N PRO A 720 12.38 23.34 12.92
CA PRO A 720 12.91 24.51 13.61
C PRO A 720 14.45 24.58 13.56
N ASP A 721 15.02 25.78 13.56
CA ASP A 721 16.47 26.01 13.48
C ASP A 721 17.29 25.25 14.55
N ASN A 722 16.70 25.02 15.71
CA ASN A 722 17.30 24.31 16.85
C ASN A 722 17.03 22.80 16.85
N VAL A 723 16.46 22.26 15.80
CA VAL A 723 16.21 20.83 15.63
C VAL A 723 16.99 20.31 14.44
N ASP A 724 17.55 19.11 14.57
CA ASP A 724 18.26 18.43 13.49
C ASP A 724 17.87 16.95 13.45
N ALA A 725 17.98 16.32 12.29
CA ALA A 725 17.66 14.92 12.11
C ALA A 725 18.91 14.16 11.65
N THR A 726 19.43 13.30 12.51
CA THR A 726 20.50 12.35 12.13
C THR A 726 19.94 11.18 11.31
N ARG A 727 18.63 10.90 11.52
CA ARG A 727 17.89 9.90 10.76
C ARG A 727 16.50 10.46 10.46
N SER A 728 16.32 10.91 9.22
CA SER A 728 15.09 11.57 8.74
C SER A 728 14.14 10.64 7.99
N VAL A 729 14.58 9.44 7.66
CA VAL A 729 13.78 8.46 6.91
C VAL A 729 13.69 7.15 7.68
N VAL A 730 12.49 6.60 7.78
CA VAL A 730 12.22 5.27 8.34
C VAL A 730 11.33 4.48 7.40
N GLU A 731 11.54 3.19 7.35
CA GLU A 731 10.88 2.29 6.43
C GLU A 731 10.30 1.09 7.16
N GLY A 732 9.31 0.46 6.54
CA GLY A 732 8.73 -0.77 7.06
C GLY A 732 7.68 -1.37 6.15
N THR A 733 7.57 -2.69 6.21
CA THR A 733 6.54 -3.48 5.54
C THR A 733 5.72 -4.17 6.61
N LEU A 734 4.50 -3.69 6.81
CA LEU A 734 3.63 -4.15 7.89
C LEU A 734 2.58 -5.13 7.38
N THR A 735 2.23 -6.12 8.20
CA THR A 735 1.06 -6.97 7.94
C THR A 735 -0.24 -6.20 8.17
N GLU A 736 -1.34 -6.66 7.59
CA GLU A 736 -2.66 -6.03 7.68
C GLU A 736 -3.06 -5.75 9.14
N GLY A 737 -3.49 -4.52 9.41
CA GLY A 737 -3.93 -4.06 10.72
C GLY A 737 -2.84 -3.92 11.79
N ALA A 738 -1.56 -4.04 11.43
CA ALA A 738 -0.43 -3.90 12.35
C ALA A 738 -0.26 -2.45 12.85
N ILE A 739 0.30 -2.33 14.04
CA ILE A 739 0.81 -1.07 14.60
C ILE A 739 2.34 -1.16 14.56
N GLY A 740 2.95 -0.61 13.52
CA GLY A 740 4.41 -0.53 13.40
C GLY A 740 4.99 0.49 14.38
N TYR A 741 6.25 0.32 14.73
CA TYR A 741 6.99 1.31 15.53
C TYR A 741 8.32 1.63 14.85
N ARG A 742 8.59 2.93 14.66
CA ARG A 742 9.87 3.40 14.12
C ARG A 742 10.32 4.64 14.86
N ARG A 743 11.63 4.75 15.03
CA ARG A 743 12.26 5.87 15.74
C ARG A 743 13.09 6.69 14.75
N PHE A 744 12.85 7.98 14.71
CA PHE A 744 13.72 8.95 14.04
C PHE A 744 14.86 9.36 14.97
N GLY A 745 16.02 9.65 14.42
CA GLY A 745 17.12 10.27 15.17
C GLY A 745 16.96 11.79 15.17
N ILE A 746 16.16 12.33 16.06
CA ILE A 746 15.93 13.77 16.16
C ILE A 746 16.71 14.35 17.34
N LEU A 747 17.44 15.44 17.09
CA LEU A 747 18.23 16.13 18.09
C LEU A 747 17.72 17.57 18.23
N ALA A 748 17.35 17.96 19.46
CA ALA A 748 16.98 19.33 19.79
C ALA A 748 18.04 19.99 20.65
N GLY A 749 18.55 21.14 20.21
CA GLY A 749 19.59 21.91 20.90
C GLY A 749 20.27 22.86 19.95
N GLU A 750 21.31 23.53 20.44
CA GLU A 750 22.11 24.44 19.62
C GLU A 750 22.99 23.66 18.62
N LYS A 751 23.50 24.36 17.63
CA LYS A 751 24.40 23.82 16.61
C LYS A 751 25.67 24.63 16.57
N ALA A 752 26.84 23.98 16.43
CA ALA A 752 28.10 24.66 16.34
C ALA A 752 29.14 23.87 15.55
N MET A 753 30.02 24.59 14.83
CA MET A 753 31.24 24.00 14.35
C MET A 753 32.27 23.94 15.49
N ALA A 754 32.92 22.80 15.64
CA ALA A 754 33.94 22.59 16.64
C ALA A 754 35.21 21.96 16.04
N ILE A 755 36.33 22.17 16.69
CA ILE A 755 37.59 21.46 16.45
C ILE A 755 37.95 20.78 17.75
N ILE A 756 38.13 19.46 17.72
CA ILE A 756 38.47 18.67 18.88
C ILE A 756 39.99 18.44 18.90
N LYS A 757 40.61 18.67 20.06
CA LYS A 757 42.03 18.45 20.29
C LYS A 757 42.24 17.51 21.46
N LEU A 758 43.12 16.53 21.29
CA LEU A 758 43.57 15.64 22.35
C LEU A 758 44.61 16.36 23.25
N ALA A 759 44.92 15.76 24.38
CA ALA A 759 45.84 16.35 25.36
C ALA A 759 47.25 16.57 24.82
N ASP A 760 47.68 15.82 23.83
CA ASP A 760 48.97 15.93 23.14
C ASP A 760 48.97 16.95 21.96
N GLY A 761 47.82 17.60 21.71
CA GLY A 761 47.61 18.55 20.63
C GLY A 761 47.24 17.93 19.26
N SER A 762 47.21 16.60 19.18
CA SER A 762 46.70 15.87 18.01
C SER A 762 45.17 15.97 17.95
N THR A 763 44.58 15.36 16.95
CA THR A 763 43.09 15.28 16.78
C THR A 763 42.63 13.85 16.88
N PRO A 764 41.37 13.60 17.34
CA PRO A 764 40.74 12.28 17.20
C PRO A 764 40.78 11.83 15.74
N PRO A 765 40.81 10.52 15.48
CA PRO A 765 40.80 10.02 14.11
C PRO A 765 39.49 10.39 13.37
N PHE A 766 39.60 10.51 12.05
CA PHE A 766 38.46 10.69 11.19
C PHE A 766 37.41 9.58 11.43
N GLY A 767 36.17 9.98 11.57
CA GLY A 767 35.07 9.05 11.85
C GLY A 767 34.86 8.76 13.35
N ALA A 768 35.63 9.36 14.26
CA ALA A 768 35.36 9.30 15.69
C ALA A 768 33.98 9.89 15.99
N GLU A 769 33.15 9.19 16.76
CA GLU A 769 31.78 9.56 17.07
C GLU A 769 31.71 10.35 18.38
N ILE A 770 30.85 11.38 18.38
CA ILE A 770 30.59 12.20 19.56
C ILE A 770 29.16 11.94 20.01
N ARG A 771 29.02 11.52 21.27
CA ARG A 771 27.72 11.22 21.88
C ARG A 771 27.46 12.06 23.12
N ASN A 772 26.23 12.47 23.29
CA ASN A 772 25.78 13.12 24.51
C ASN A 772 25.55 12.10 25.64
N LYS A 773 25.19 12.58 26.83
CA LYS A 773 24.92 11.71 28.00
C LYS A 773 23.75 10.75 27.82
N ASP A 774 22.82 11.11 26.93
CA ASP A 774 21.65 10.29 26.60
C ASP A 774 22.01 9.20 25.54
N GLY A 775 23.27 9.15 25.10
CA GLY A 775 23.78 8.20 24.10
C GLY A 775 23.47 8.57 22.65
N ALA A 776 22.85 9.74 22.41
CA ALA A 776 22.56 10.21 21.05
C ALA A 776 23.84 10.70 20.37
N SER A 777 24.01 10.35 19.09
CA SER A 777 25.13 10.82 18.24
C SER A 777 24.91 12.29 17.87
N THR A 778 25.76 13.17 18.34
CA THR A 778 25.65 14.61 18.15
C THR A 778 26.62 15.15 17.10
N GLY A 779 27.57 14.34 16.64
CA GLY A 779 28.52 14.69 15.58
C GLY A 779 29.54 13.60 15.29
N ILE A 780 30.21 13.75 14.17
CA ILE A 780 31.30 12.88 13.74
C ILE A 780 32.53 13.75 13.45
N VAL A 781 33.69 13.31 13.89
CA VAL A 781 34.93 14.00 13.67
C VAL A 781 35.38 13.85 12.22
N GLY A 782 35.56 14.98 11.55
CA GLY A 782 36.09 15.08 10.19
C GLY A 782 37.60 15.34 10.16
N ASP A 783 38.03 15.85 9.01
CA ASP A 783 39.46 16.20 8.81
C ASP A 783 39.94 17.21 9.84
N SER A 784 41.20 16.98 10.33
CA SER A 784 41.86 17.87 11.27
C SER A 784 41.09 18.10 12.60
N GLY A 785 40.25 17.15 12.99
CA GLY A 785 39.42 17.21 14.19
C GLY A 785 38.21 18.13 14.08
N SER A 786 37.89 18.62 12.89
CA SER A 786 36.70 19.43 12.66
C SER A 786 35.43 18.57 12.81
N THR A 787 34.39 19.13 13.40
CA THR A 787 33.09 18.46 13.55
C THR A 787 31.97 19.48 13.55
N TRP A 788 30.85 19.09 12.97
CA TRP A 788 29.57 19.77 13.16
C TRP A 788 28.83 19.09 14.32
N LEU A 789 28.58 19.86 15.37
CA LEU A 789 27.80 19.40 16.52
C LEU A 789 26.38 19.90 16.42
N ALA A 790 25.41 19.02 16.60
CA ALA A 790 23.99 19.33 16.62
C ALA A 790 23.32 18.77 17.87
N GLY A 791 22.25 19.40 18.34
CA GLY A 791 21.53 18.99 19.53
C GLY A 791 22.31 19.20 20.83
N ILE A 792 23.20 20.18 20.87
CA ILE A 792 24.09 20.46 22.00
C ILE A 792 23.49 21.48 22.97
N ARG A 793 23.89 21.37 24.26
CA ARG A 793 23.48 22.27 25.34
C ARG A 793 24.66 22.94 26.01
N PRO A 794 24.50 24.19 26.47
CA PRO A 794 25.59 24.86 27.21
C PRO A 794 26.05 24.05 28.44
N GLY A 795 27.37 23.87 28.58
CA GLY A 795 27.95 23.16 29.71
C GLY A 795 27.81 21.64 29.70
N GLU A 796 27.33 21.05 28.61
CA GLU A 796 27.16 19.59 28.47
C GLU A 796 28.52 18.90 28.31
N ASN A 797 28.65 17.72 28.93
CA ASN A 797 29.74 16.80 28.72
C ASN A 797 29.37 15.76 27.68
N MET A 798 30.30 15.50 26.75
CA MET A 798 30.05 14.57 25.64
C MET A 798 31.21 13.62 25.48
N ASP A 799 30.93 12.39 25.19
CA ASP A 799 31.91 11.31 24.99
C ASP A 799 32.37 11.26 23.55
N VAL A 800 33.66 11.13 23.32
CA VAL A 800 34.25 10.90 22.00
C VAL A 800 34.80 9.48 21.94
N SER A 801 34.31 8.71 20.97
CA SER A 801 34.58 7.28 20.85
C SER A 801 35.18 6.91 19.50
N TRP A 802 36.15 6.01 19.51
CA TRP A 802 36.75 5.34 18.35
C TRP A 802 37.39 4.02 18.78
N GLY A 803 37.66 3.14 17.81
CA GLY A 803 38.27 1.84 18.10
C GLY A 803 37.45 0.96 19.05
N GLY A 804 36.11 1.12 19.04
CA GLY A 804 35.17 0.29 19.81
C GLY A 804 34.93 0.75 21.26
N GLY A 805 35.40 1.93 21.67
CA GLY A 805 35.19 2.45 23.03
C GLY A 805 35.33 3.96 23.18
N VAL A 806 34.82 4.48 24.29
CA VAL A 806 35.01 5.89 24.68
C VAL A 806 36.47 6.13 25.03
N GLN A 807 37.09 7.08 24.36
CA GLN A 807 38.51 7.40 24.55
C GLN A 807 38.73 8.69 25.33
N CYS A 808 37.86 9.67 25.17
CA CYS A 808 37.98 10.95 25.88
C CYS A 808 36.59 11.63 25.99
N GLU A 809 36.52 12.65 26.82
CA GLU A 809 35.34 13.47 27.08
C GLU A 809 35.64 14.94 26.75
N ILE A 810 34.68 15.61 26.07
CA ILE A 810 34.69 17.06 25.84
C ILE A 810 33.62 17.73 26.67
N THR A 811 33.89 18.96 27.13
CA THR A 811 32.92 19.81 27.84
C THR A 811 32.61 21.04 27.03
N LEU A 812 31.35 21.29 26.80
CA LEU A 812 30.90 22.49 26.09
C LEU A 812 30.96 23.74 26.98
N PRO A 813 31.29 24.90 26.41
CA PRO A 813 31.28 26.17 27.17
C PRO A 813 29.83 26.55 27.56
N SER A 814 29.73 27.31 28.66
CA SER A 814 28.46 27.91 29.08
C SER A 814 28.63 29.40 29.37
N PRO A 815 27.99 30.30 28.59
CA PRO A 815 27.10 30.05 27.44
C PRO A 815 27.89 29.59 26.20
N LEU A 816 27.18 28.98 25.26
CA LEU A 816 27.71 28.68 23.92
C LEU A 816 27.91 30.01 23.17
N PRO A 817 29.09 30.21 22.53
CA PRO A 817 29.30 31.39 21.68
C PRO A 817 28.42 31.32 20.44
N ALA A 818 28.12 32.48 19.84
CA ALA A 818 27.31 32.53 18.62
C ALA A 818 27.87 31.57 17.55
N SER A 819 26.96 30.88 16.84
CA SER A 819 27.26 29.80 15.90
C SER A 819 28.30 30.11 14.81
N SER A 820 28.58 31.38 14.55
CA SER A 820 29.61 31.86 13.61
C SER A 820 31.07 31.73 14.12
N LYS A 821 31.27 31.42 15.40
CA LYS A 821 32.61 31.22 15.97
C LYS A 821 32.84 29.75 16.27
N GLY A 822 33.74 29.11 15.53
CA GLY A 822 34.08 27.70 15.77
C GLY A 822 34.58 27.50 17.22
N LEU A 823 34.13 26.42 17.84
CA LEU A 823 34.54 26.00 19.18
C LEU A 823 35.84 25.23 19.11
N LEU A 824 36.80 25.56 19.98
CA LEU A 824 37.97 24.71 20.21
C LEU A 824 37.72 23.91 21.50
N LEU A 825 37.58 22.59 21.37
CA LEU A 825 37.19 21.71 22.47
C LEU A 825 38.35 20.78 22.81
N PRO A 826 38.96 20.91 24.00
CA PRO A 826 39.92 19.94 24.48
C PRO A 826 39.20 18.64 24.90
N CYS A 827 39.71 17.50 24.44
CA CYS A 827 39.25 16.18 24.81
C CYS A 827 40.14 15.60 25.93
N HIS A 828 39.53 15.37 27.08
CA HIS A 828 40.23 14.83 28.24
C HIS A 828 40.06 13.31 28.29
N SER A 829 41.15 12.55 28.42
CA SER A 829 41.09 11.09 28.54
C SER A 829 40.25 10.69 29.75
N LYS A 830 39.36 9.74 29.56
CA LYS A 830 38.54 9.14 30.61
C LYS A 830 39.33 8.13 31.45
#